data_7d7ad5d16fe08ff16f3992c2cc19e5f5
#
_entry.id   7d7ad5d16fe08ff16f3992c2cc19e5f5
#
_cell.length_a   1.000
_cell.length_b   1.000
_cell.length_c   1.000
_cell.angle_alpha   90.00
_cell.angle_beta   90.00
_cell.angle_gamma   90.00
#
_symmetry.space_group_name_H-M   'P 1'
#
loop_
_entity.id
_entity.type
_entity.pdbx_description
1 polymer ?
#
loop_
_entity_poly.entity_id
_entity_poly.type
_entity_poly.pdbx_seq_one_letter_code
_entity_poly.pdbx_strand_id
1 'polypeptide(L)'
;MNAEKKIDKKYVETPLMKQYYSIKAVHPDAILLFRVGDFYETFGEDAIKASGILGITLTRRANGSATYVELAGFPYHAIDTYLPKLVRAGERVAICEQLEDPKQVRGLVKRGVIELVTPGIVLGDNILANKENAFLASVYFGRQTTGVAFLDISTGEFYVAEGSDNYVDKLISNLAPKEIIYQRGYEDRFSAAFGSKHYTYRLDEWVFSEEVNREKLCKQFTTTSLKGFGVDHFTSGISAAGAILYYLEFTEHRDIAHIRSISRIDQDDYVWVDKFTIRNLELFSSNGGREKCSFADVIDRTLTPMGGRLLKRWIAMPVKDTVQINERLDVVGHFIEDADLADTVREQVALVGDMERIASRIAAARVTPRELVQLKNSLFAVELLKAALESTDDDRLHALAAQIDLMTDVRDRIAREIYPDPLNNQIQKGGVIADGVDPELDDLRRIALHGKDYLARIQQRESETTGIPSLKISYNNVFGYYIEVRNAHKDKVPQTWIRKQTLANAERYITEELKEYEEKILGAEEKMLVIEQRIYADIIAHISRSLAVLLRDAAVVARVDCLQSFARIACERRYVRPVLDDGKRIDIRQGRHPVIETLMPVGEEYIPNDVLLDDKEQQIMMITGPNMSGTSALLRQTALIILMAQMGSFVPAKSAHIGVVDKIFTRVGASDNISQGESTFMVEMLESASILNNISDRSIVLLDEIGRGTSTYDGISIAWAMVEYLHNHPTAHAKTLFATHYHELNEMEQMCPRVKNYHVSVKELGNQIVFLRKLERGGTEHSFGIHVARMAGMPMSVVSRADEILRNLELVYGNNEIVPSRSLKSRGKKPSPSVREAAEAGAPQNMQLSMFQLDDPVLVQIRDQIKGLDINSLTPIEALNKLNEIKKITGI
;
A
#
# COMPACT_ATOMS: atom_id res chain seq x y z
N MET A 1 -25.79 26.64 15.85
CA MET A 1 -25.81 27.97 16.50
C MET A 1 -24.54 28.67 16.12
N ASN A 2 -24.65 29.63 15.17
CA ASN A 2 -23.54 30.40 14.64
C ASN A 2 -22.96 31.32 15.73
N ALA A 3 -21.70 31.10 16.09
CA ALA A 3 -20.93 32.08 16.80
C ALA A 3 -20.15 32.91 15.73
N GLU A 4 -20.81 33.96 15.22
CA GLU A 4 -20.11 35.05 14.53
C GLU A 4 -19.09 35.68 15.51
N LYS A 5 -17.81 35.38 15.35
CA LYS A 5 -16.74 36.15 15.98
C LYS A 5 -16.77 37.55 15.37
N LYS A 6 -17.25 38.57 16.15
CA LYS A 6 -17.08 39.97 15.87
C LYS A 6 -15.60 40.27 15.62
N ILE A 7 -15.24 40.54 14.38
CA ILE A 7 -13.93 41.04 13.99
C ILE A 7 -13.82 42.47 14.53
N ASP A 8 -12.98 42.67 15.51
CA ASP A 8 -12.69 43.97 16.11
C ASP A 8 -11.95 44.89 15.08
N LYS A 9 -12.54 46.00 14.68
CA LYS A 9 -12.14 46.88 13.56
C LYS A 9 -10.81 47.63 13.76
N LYS A 10 -9.92 47.21 14.63
CA LYS A 10 -8.67 47.95 14.98
C LYS A 10 -7.35 47.27 14.57
N TYR A 11 -7.36 46.11 13.91
CA TYR A 11 -6.12 45.45 13.51
C TYR A 11 -5.82 45.68 12.02
N VAL A 12 -4.76 46.49 11.75
CA VAL A 12 -4.21 46.66 10.39
C VAL A 12 -3.20 45.55 10.15
N GLU A 13 -3.64 44.48 9.48
CA GLU A 13 -2.74 43.42 9.01
C GLU A 13 -1.76 43.92 7.96
N THR A 14 -0.55 43.33 7.93
CA THR A 14 0.43 43.66 6.87
C THR A 14 -0.10 43.20 5.50
N PRO A 15 0.24 43.89 4.40
CA PRO A 15 -0.20 43.49 3.05
C PRO A 15 0.14 42.02 2.73
N LEU A 16 1.29 41.51 3.19
CA LEU A 16 1.71 40.14 3.04
C LEU A 16 0.75 39.15 3.72
N MET A 17 0.35 39.43 4.97
CA MET A 17 -0.56 38.58 5.73
C MET A 17 -1.97 38.60 5.18
N LYS A 18 -2.43 39.75 4.66
CA LYS A 18 -3.70 39.81 3.93
C LYS A 18 -3.70 38.87 2.70
N GLN A 19 -2.62 38.87 1.93
CA GLN A 19 -2.47 37.97 0.80
C GLN A 19 -2.44 36.51 1.25
N TYR A 20 -1.70 36.19 2.33
CA TYR A 20 -1.67 34.84 2.92
C TYR A 20 -3.06 34.37 3.30
N TYR A 21 -3.80 35.14 4.12
CA TYR A 21 -5.13 34.76 4.58
C TYR A 21 -6.17 34.67 3.47
N SER A 22 -6.06 35.52 2.44
CA SER A 22 -6.95 35.42 1.27
C SER A 22 -6.76 34.11 0.51
N ILE A 23 -5.53 33.64 0.36
CA ILE A 23 -5.21 32.35 -0.28
C ILE A 23 -5.59 31.18 0.65
N LYS A 24 -5.28 31.30 1.96
CA LYS A 24 -5.64 30.28 2.95
C LYS A 24 -7.15 30.06 3.05
N ALA A 25 -7.96 31.11 2.87
CA ALA A 25 -9.41 31.00 2.89
C ALA A 25 -9.97 30.12 1.74
N VAL A 26 -9.25 30.02 0.62
CA VAL A 26 -9.59 29.13 -0.51
C VAL A 26 -9.20 27.67 -0.21
N HIS A 27 -8.13 27.47 0.56
CA HIS A 27 -7.60 26.14 0.93
C HIS A 27 -7.53 25.98 2.46
N PRO A 28 -8.67 25.99 3.17
CA PRO A 28 -8.68 26.03 4.63
C PRO A 28 -8.12 24.78 5.30
N ASP A 29 -8.23 23.66 4.62
CA ASP A 29 -7.86 22.30 5.05
C ASP A 29 -6.43 21.89 4.65
N ALA A 30 -5.70 22.74 3.91
CA ALA A 30 -4.34 22.47 3.47
C ALA A 30 -3.31 23.33 4.22
N ILE A 31 -2.15 22.79 4.55
CA ILE A 31 -1.00 23.55 5.03
C ILE A 31 -0.50 24.43 3.88
N LEU A 32 -0.54 25.72 4.03
CA LEU A 32 -0.11 26.67 3.00
C LEU A 32 1.39 26.95 3.12
N LEU A 33 2.18 26.43 2.20
CA LEU A 33 3.60 26.75 2.02
C LEU A 33 3.70 28.02 1.15
N PHE A 34 3.89 29.16 1.78
CA PHE A 34 3.83 30.46 1.15
C PHE A 34 5.23 31.01 0.86
N ARG A 35 5.56 31.25 -0.41
CA ARG A 35 6.87 31.68 -0.83
C ARG A 35 7.15 33.12 -0.39
N VAL A 36 8.18 33.32 0.45
CA VAL A 36 8.65 34.61 0.90
C VAL A 36 10.16 34.68 0.68
N GLY A 37 10.58 35.36 -0.39
CA GLY A 37 11.98 35.39 -0.78
C GLY A 37 12.54 33.98 -1.05
N ASP A 38 13.57 33.59 -0.30
CA ASP A 38 14.23 32.28 -0.44
C ASP A 38 13.65 31.19 0.48
N PHE A 39 12.48 31.46 1.12
CA PHE A 39 11.85 30.53 2.04
C PHE A 39 10.42 30.19 1.63
N TYR A 40 9.98 28.99 1.96
CA TYR A 40 8.58 28.69 2.18
C TYR A 40 8.26 28.91 3.65
N GLU A 41 7.36 29.84 3.92
CA GLU A 41 6.88 30.19 5.25
C GLU A 41 5.44 29.74 5.42
N THR A 42 5.07 29.29 6.60
CA THR A 42 3.71 28.97 6.99
C THR A 42 3.39 29.65 8.31
N PHE A 43 2.11 30.04 8.53
CA PHE A 43 1.71 30.90 9.61
C PHE A 43 0.56 30.33 10.44
N GLY A 44 0.44 30.74 11.72
CA GLY A 44 -0.63 30.38 12.62
C GLY A 44 -0.68 28.88 12.92
N GLU A 45 -1.88 28.28 12.81
CA GLU A 45 -2.10 26.84 13.07
C GLU A 45 -1.29 25.94 12.12
N ASP A 46 -1.14 26.37 10.86
CA ASP A 46 -0.31 25.64 9.88
C ASP A 46 1.15 25.58 10.32
N ALA A 47 1.68 26.69 10.91
CA ALA A 47 3.05 26.76 11.40
C ALA A 47 3.28 25.81 12.59
N ILE A 48 2.32 25.77 13.52
CA ILE A 48 2.38 24.87 14.68
C ILE A 48 2.40 23.41 14.21
N LYS A 49 1.49 23.07 13.30
CA LYS A 49 1.36 21.73 12.73
C LYS A 49 2.59 21.31 11.94
N ALA A 50 3.04 22.17 11.03
CA ALA A 50 4.24 21.92 10.21
C ALA A 50 5.50 21.81 11.07
N SER A 51 5.68 22.65 12.08
CA SER A 51 6.81 22.58 13.02
C SER A 51 6.85 21.25 13.75
N GLY A 52 5.70 20.76 14.24
CA GLY A 52 5.59 19.45 14.91
C GLY A 52 5.95 18.27 14.02
N ILE A 53 5.47 18.25 12.77
CA ILE A 53 5.72 17.16 11.83
C ILE A 53 7.16 17.18 11.29
N LEU A 54 7.65 18.38 10.94
CA LEU A 54 8.95 18.53 10.28
C LEU A 54 10.14 18.57 11.27
N GLY A 55 9.88 18.83 12.56
CA GLY A 55 10.93 19.03 13.56
C GLY A 55 11.72 20.33 13.34
N ILE A 56 11.09 21.38 12.73
CA ILE A 56 11.71 22.68 12.50
C ILE A 56 11.30 23.70 13.58
N THR A 57 12.09 24.74 13.75
CA THR A 57 11.87 25.75 14.79
C THR A 57 10.60 26.54 14.55
N LEU A 58 9.72 26.59 15.55
CA LEU A 58 8.57 27.48 15.58
C LEU A 58 9.00 28.85 16.12
N THR A 59 8.79 29.90 15.33
CA THR A 59 9.12 31.28 15.67
C THR A 59 7.86 32.15 15.64
N ARG A 60 7.99 33.45 15.79
CA ARG A 60 6.89 34.41 15.71
C ARG A 60 7.25 35.58 14.81
N ARG A 61 6.31 36.03 14.01
CA ARG A 61 6.44 37.23 13.14
C ARG A 61 5.47 38.30 13.58
N ALA A 62 5.93 39.55 13.58
CA ALA A 62 5.06 40.69 13.85
C ALA A 62 4.09 40.93 12.69
N ASN A 63 2.78 41.04 13.00
CA ASN A 63 1.70 41.29 12.03
C ASN A 63 0.99 42.60 12.37
N GLY A 64 1.59 43.75 11.94
CA GLY A 64 1.03 45.08 12.21
C GLY A 64 1.22 45.57 13.65
N SER A 65 0.36 46.44 14.12
CA SER A 65 0.62 47.31 15.29
C SER A 65 0.57 46.65 16.67
N ALA A 66 0.34 45.34 16.83
CA ALA A 66 0.34 44.70 18.16
C ALA A 66 0.24 43.19 18.23
N THR A 67 0.14 42.44 17.13
CA THR A 67 -0.02 40.98 17.15
C THR A 67 1.16 40.24 16.56
N TYR A 68 1.53 39.15 17.19
CA TYR A 68 2.48 38.19 16.64
C TYR A 68 1.70 36.98 16.11
N VAL A 69 2.16 36.42 14.99
CA VAL A 69 1.63 35.18 14.41
C VAL A 69 2.76 34.17 14.45
N GLU A 70 2.44 32.93 14.79
CA GLU A 70 3.36 31.80 14.74
C GLU A 70 3.87 31.64 13.31
N LEU A 71 5.16 31.33 13.17
CA LEU A 71 5.86 31.17 11.91
C LEU A 71 6.75 29.94 11.97
N ALA A 72 6.65 29.11 10.98
CA ALA A 72 7.64 28.06 10.68
C ALA A 72 7.98 28.13 9.19
N GLY A 73 9.20 27.79 8.82
CA GLY A 73 9.61 27.84 7.42
C GLY A 73 10.94 27.16 7.18
N PHE A 74 11.19 26.87 5.91
CA PHE A 74 12.43 26.26 5.44
C PHE A 74 12.84 26.85 4.09
N PRO A 75 14.13 26.76 3.69
CA PRO A 75 14.61 27.26 2.41
C PRO A 75 13.87 26.59 1.25
N TYR A 76 13.48 27.37 0.23
CA TYR A 76 12.66 26.85 -0.88
C TYR A 76 13.28 25.67 -1.61
N HIS A 77 14.61 25.67 -1.74
CA HIS A 77 15.34 24.58 -2.39
C HIS A 77 15.32 23.27 -1.60
N ALA A 78 14.86 23.29 -0.35
CA ALA A 78 14.71 22.11 0.49
C ALA A 78 13.30 21.51 0.46
N ILE A 79 12.41 21.97 -0.43
CA ILE A 79 11.03 21.48 -0.55
C ILE A 79 11.00 19.95 -0.74
N ASP A 80 11.90 19.41 -1.56
CA ASP A 80 12.00 17.96 -1.81
C ASP A 80 12.33 17.11 -0.57
N THR A 81 12.85 17.76 0.49
CA THR A 81 13.14 17.09 1.78
C THR A 81 11.98 17.19 2.77
N TYR A 82 11.25 18.32 2.78
CA TYR A 82 10.23 18.61 3.79
C TYR A 82 8.81 18.28 3.32
N LEU A 83 8.46 18.52 2.07
CA LEU A 83 7.14 18.17 1.51
C LEU A 83 6.77 16.69 1.69
N PRO A 84 7.69 15.73 1.44
CA PRO A 84 7.41 14.31 1.65
C PRO A 84 6.99 13.98 3.08
N LYS A 85 7.55 14.66 4.08
CA LYS A 85 7.22 14.41 5.49
C LYS A 85 5.81 14.87 5.84
N LEU A 86 5.38 16.01 5.31
CA LEU A 86 4.02 16.52 5.50
C LEU A 86 2.99 15.59 4.84
N VAL A 87 3.22 15.20 3.59
CA VAL A 87 2.31 14.34 2.83
C VAL A 87 2.22 12.94 3.45
N ARG A 88 3.35 12.35 3.90
CA ARG A 88 3.36 11.06 4.61
C ARG A 88 2.66 11.11 5.97
N ALA A 89 2.62 12.28 6.61
CA ALA A 89 1.85 12.50 7.82
C ALA A 89 0.33 12.63 7.55
N GLY A 90 -0.09 12.53 6.28
CA GLY A 90 -1.49 12.64 5.89
C GLY A 90 -1.96 14.08 5.66
N GLU A 91 -1.05 15.04 5.51
CA GLU A 91 -1.42 16.43 5.32
C GLU A 91 -1.60 16.79 3.85
N ARG A 92 -2.57 17.65 3.58
CA ARG A 92 -2.71 18.35 2.30
C ARG A 92 -1.83 19.59 2.32
N VAL A 93 -1.08 19.83 1.26
CA VAL A 93 -0.11 20.93 1.20
C VAL A 93 -0.34 21.76 -0.04
N ALA A 94 -0.68 23.05 0.14
CA ALA A 94 -0.81 24.00 -0.94
C ALA A 94 0.53 24.72 -1.14
N ILE A 95 1.13 24.55 -2.31
CA ILE A 95 2.38 25.21 -2.69
C ILE A 95 2.04 26.54 -3.36
N CYS A 96 2.42 27.63 -2.73
CA CYS A 96 2.13 28.97 -3.18
C CYS A 96 3.42 29.69 -3.63
N GLU A 97 3.51 29.99 -4.92
CA GLU A 97 4.67 30.61 -5.57
C GLU A 97 4.42 32.09 -5.93
N GLN A 98 5.52 32.77 -6.18
CA GLN A 98 5.51 34.12 -6.73
C GLN A 98 5.21 34.06 -8.23
N LEU A 99 4.14 34.70 -8.67
CA LEU A 99 3.68 34.69 -10.07
C LEU A 99 4.33 35.83 -10.90
N GLU A 100 5.07 36.71 -10.25
CA GLU A 100 5.72 37.89 -10.86
C GLU A 100 7.19 37.94 -10.43
N ASP A 101 8.07 38.43 -11.32
CA ASP A 101 9.48 38.64 -11.00
C ASP A 101 9.63 39.75 -9.96
N PRO A 102 10.20 39.50 -8.77
CA PRO A 102 10.39 40.50 -7.73
C PRO A 102 11.24 41.69 -8.19
N LYS A 103 12.10 41.51 -9.21
CA LYS A 103 12.97 42.58 -9.75
C LYS A 103 12.20 43.57 -10.63
N GLN A 104 11.04 43.21 -11.16
CA GLN A 104 10.25 44.02 -12.09
C GLN A 104 9.05 44.73 -11.43
N VAL A 105 8.67 44.30 -10.21
CA VAL A 105 7.47 44.81 -9.52
C VAL A 105 7.83 45.82 -8.42
N ARG A 106 7.22 47.00 -8.48
CA ARG A 106 7.28 47.97 -7.38
C ARG A 106 6.13 47.69 -6.41
N GLY A 107 6.44 46.98 -5.32
CA GLY A 107 5.43 46.66 -4.28
C GLY A 107 5.40 45.19 -3.87
N LEU A 108 4.21 44.72 -3.42
CA LEU A 108 4.01 43.32 -3.03
C LEU A 108 3.85 42.45 -4.27
N VAL A 109 4.72 41.48 -4.45
CA VAL A 109 4.67 40.46 -5.53
C VAL A 109 3.40 39.64 -5.39
N LYS A 110 2.68 39.44 -6.50
CA LYS A 110 1.51 38.58 -6.55
C LYS A 110 1.92 37.13 -6.39
N ARG A 111 1.15 36.37 -5.59
CA ARG A 111 1.35 34.96 -5.33
C ARG A 111 0.08 34.18 -5.59
N GLY A 112 0.22 32.91 -5.96
CA GLY A 112 -0.88 31.99 -6.16
C GLY A 112 -0.47 30.55 -5.87
N VAL A 113 -1.46 29.71 -5.57
CA VAL A 113 -1.24 28.27 -5.45
C VAL A 113 -0.99 27.72 -6.84
N ILE A 114 0.13 27.06 -7.01
CA ILE A 114 0.52 26.39 -8.26
C ILE A 114 0.24 24.90 -8.23
N GLU A 115 0.11 24.32 -7.03
CA GLU A 115 -0.11 22.91 -6.83
C GLU A 115 -0.66 22.65 -5.44
N LEU A 116 -1.64 21.76 -5.33
CA LEU A 116 -2.14 21.20 -4.07
C LEU A 116 -1.75 19.73 -4.00
N VAL A 117 -0.72 19.41 -3.23
CA VAL A 117 -0.22 18.05 -3.05
C VAL A 117 -0.99 17.36 -1.94
N THR A 118 -1.50 16.16 -2.22
CA THR A 118 -2.26 15.32 -1.28
C THR A 118 -1.71 13.90 -1.29
N PRO A 119 -2.01 13.06 -0.29
CA PRO A 119 -1.52 11.68 -0.26
C PRO A 119 -1.83 10.83 -1.50
N GLY A 120 -2.97 11.11 -2.17
CA GLY A 120 -3.40 10.41 -3.38
C GLY A 120 -2.91 11.04 -4.69
N ILE A 121 -2.33 12.26 -4.65
CA ILE A 121 -1.86 12.97 -5.83
C ILE A 121 -0.42 13.40 -5.62
N VAL A 122 0.51 12.55 -6.03
CA VAL A 122 1.95 12.79 -5.90
C VAL A 122 2.67 12.39 -7.18
N LEU A 123 3.50 13.26 -7.72
CA LEU A 123 4.38 13.01 -8.86
C LEU A 123 5.87 12.86 -8.48
N GLY A 124 6.26 13.28 -7.28
CA GLY A 124 7.65 13.30 -6.84
C GLY A 124 8.15 11.94 -6.31
N ASP A 125 9.26 11.43 -6.86
CA ASP A 125 9.84 10.14 -6.45
C ASP A 125 10.28 10.10 -4.98
N ASN A 126 10.60 11.24 -4.38
CA ASN A 126 10.99 11.33 -2.97
C ASN A 126 9.84 10.99 -1.99
N ILE A 127 8.59 11.02 -2.47
CA ILE A 127 7.39 10.71 -1.68
C ILE A 127 6.93 9.28 -1.95
N LEU A 128 7.03 8.84 -3.20
CA LEU A 128 6.54 7.55 -3.69
C LEU A 128 7.53 6.43 -3.36
N ALA A 129 7.01 5.28 -2.95
CA ALA A 129 7.79 4.05 -2.93
C ALA A 129 7.96 3.53 -4.37
N ASN A 130 9.16 3.05 -4.72
CA ASN A 130 9.49 2.69 -6.09
C ASN A 130 8.59 1.59 -6.67
N LYS A 131 8.35 0.53 -5.88
CA LYS A 131 7.56 -0.64 -6.29
C LYS A 131 6.10 -0.60 -5.78
N GLU A 132 5.54 0.60 -5.56
CA GLU A 132 4.15 0.76 -5.10
C GLU A 132 3.41 1.79 -5.93
N ASN A 133 2.12 1.50 -6.16
CA ASN A 133 1.20 2.49 -6.70
C ASN A 133 0.72 3.45 -5.60
N ALA A 134 0.41 4.68 -6.00
CA ALA A 134 -0.21 5.67 -5.14
C ALA A 134 -1.59 6.04 -5.69
N PHE A 135 -2.56 5.15 -5.49
CA PHE A 135 -3.91 5.37 -6.02
C PHE A 135 -4.66 6.46 -5.26
N LEU A 136 -5.24 7.37 -6.02
CA LEU A 136 -6.39 8.16 -5.65
C LEU A 136 -7.64 7.36 -6.03
N ALA A 137 -8.56 7.13 -5.11
CA ALA A 137 -9.85 6.52 -5.42
C ALA A 137 -10.98 7.54 -5.38
N SER A 138 -12.01 7.31 -6.18
CA SER A 138 -13.29 8.03 -6.14
C SER A 138 -14.42 7.05 -5.95
N VAL A 139 -15.31 7.31 -4.99
CA VAL A 139 -16.51 6.51 -4.74
C VAL A 139 -17.74 7.34 -4.98
N TYR A 140 -18.67 6.80 -5.77
CA TYR A 140 -19.98 7.40 -6.02
C TYR A 140 -21.09 6.44 -5.61
N PHE A 141 -21.92 6.87 -4.68
CA PHE A 141 -23.09 6.11 -4.22
C PHE A 141 -24.29 6.38 -5.13
N GLY A 142 -24.40 5.58 -6.18
CA GLY A 142 -25.54 5.66 -7.09
C GLY A 142 -26.83 5.07 -6.51
N ARG A 143 -27.93 5.10 -7.30
CA ARG A 143 -29.24 4.59 -6.87
C ARG A 143 -29.30 3.07 -6.78
N GLN A 144 -28.67 2.36 -7.70
CA GLN A 144 -28.68 0.90 -7.80
C GLN A 144 -27.32 0.29 -7.49
N THR A 145 -26.25 0.92 -7.94
CA THR A 145 -24.88 0.45 -7.81
C THR A 145 -24.01 1.55 -7.22
N THR A 146 -22.95 1.15 -6.52
CA THR A 146 -21.85 2.04 -6.12
C THR A 146 -20.76 1.97 -7.18
N GLY A 147 -20.36 3.12 -7.71
CA GLY A 147 -19.26 3.24 -8.64
C GLY A 147 -17.95 3.54 -7.91
N VAL A 148 -16.85 3.00 -8.41
CA VAL A 148 -15.52 3.29 -7.92
C VAL A 148 -14.54 3.47 -9.08
N ALA A 149 -13.64 4.41 -8.96
CA ALA A 149 -12.54 4.58 -9.87
C ALA A 149 -11.24 4.77 -9.10
N PHE A 150 -10.12 4.31 -9.67
CA PHE A 150 -8.79 4.40 -9.09
C PHE A 150 -7.85 4.97 -10.13
N LEU A 151 -7.08 5.98 -9.76
CA LEU A 151 -6.06 6.58 -10.61
C LEU A 151 -4.74 6.69 -9.88
N ASP A 152 -3.66 6.20 -10.48
CA ASP A 152 -2.30 6.55 -10.10
C ASP A 152 -1.77 7.60 -11.09
N ILE A 153 -1.70 8.85 -10.65
CA ILE A 153 -1.24 9.96 -11.48
C ILE A 153 0.23 9.80 -11.88
N SER A 154 1.03 9.08 -11.10
CA SER A 154 2.47 8.90 -11.38
C SER A 154 2.75 7.90 -12.50
N THR A 155 1.81 6.99 -12.79
CA THR A 155 1.95 5.94 -13.82
C THR A 155 0.94 6.09 -14.95
N GLY A 156 -0.17 6.80 -14.71
CA GLY A 156 -1.29 6.94 -15.65
C GLY A 156 -2.25 5.75 -15.63
N GLU A 157 -2.09 4.79 -14.70
CA GLU A 157 -3.03 3.68 -14.53
C GLU A 157 -4.37 4.17 -14.02
N PHE A 158 -5.44 3.93 -14.79
CA PHE A 158 -6.78 4.36 -14.48
C PHE A 158 -7.76 3.19 -14.56
N TYR A 159 -8.40 2.85 -13.45
CA TYR A 159 -9.33 1.73 -13.34
C TYR A 159 -10.71 2.21 -12.94
N VAL A 160 -11.75 1.49 -13.40
CA VAL A 160 -13.13 1.77 -13.03
C VAL A 160 -13.92 0.47 -12.85
N ALA A 161 -14.79 0.49 -11.86
CA ALA A 161 -15.74 -0.60 -11.61
C ALA A 161 -17.05 -0.05 -11.05
N GLU A 162 -18.12 -0.85 -11.15
CA GLU A 162 -19.36 -0.59 -10.41
C GLU A 162 -20.00 -1.88 -9.94
N GLY A 163 -20.68 -1.83 -8.80
CA GLY A 163 -21.31 -2.99 -8.20
C GLY A 163 -21.88 -2.72 -6.82
N SER A 164 -21.95 -3.76 -5.99
CA SER A 164 -22.37 -3.64 -4.59
C SER A 164 -21.32 -2.94 -3.73
N ASP A 165 -21.73 -2.39 -2.58
CA ASP A 165 -20.81 -1.77 -1.61
C ASP A 165 -19.72 -2.79 -1.18
N ASN A 166 -20.08 -4.08 -1.02
CA ASN A 166 -19.13 -5.14 -0.68
C ASN A 166 -18.08 -5.38 -1.79
N TYR A 167 -18.47 -5.29 -3.05
CA TYR A 167 -17.53 -5.41 -4.16
C TYR A 167 -16.57 -4.23 -4.22
N VAL A 168 -17.07 -3.03 -3.97
CA VAL A 168 -16.26 -1.81 -3.91
C VAL A 168 -15.29 -1.84 -2.70
N ASP A 169 -15.75 -2.31 -1.50
CA ASP A 169 -14.88 -2.48 -0.33
C ASP A 169 -13.70 -3.44 -0.61
N LYS A 170 -13.98 -4.51 -1.36
CA LYS A 170 -12.92 -5.43 -1.81
C LYS A 170 -11.89 -4.71 -2.68
N LEU A 171 -12.32 -3.96 -3.69
CA LEU A 171 -11.39 -3.25 -4.59
C LEU A 171 -10.57 -2.19 -3.84
N ILE A 172 -11.21 -1.44 -2.93
CA ILE A 172 -10.52 -0.49 -2.05
C ILE A 172 -9.47 -1.21 -1.19
N SER A 173 -9.80 -2.39 -0.66
CA SER A 173 -8.88 -3.16 0.16
C SER A 173 -7.71 -3.74 -0.64
N ASN A 174 -7.95 -4.19 -1.88
CA ASN A 174 -6.95 -4.80 -2.75
C ASN A 174 -5.98 -3.77 -3.36
N LEU A 175 -6.50 -2.62 -3.78
CA LEU A 175 -5.70 -1.56 -4.40
C LEU A 175 -5.17 -0.54 -3.37
N ALA A 176 -5.68 -0.56 -2.14
CA ALA A 176 -5.24 0.22 -0.98
C ALA A 176 -4.95 1.71 -1.32
N PRO A 177 -5.94 2.46 -1.80
CA PRO A 177 -5.75 3.84 -2.22
C PRO A 177 -5.24 4.70 -1.06
N LYS A 178 -4.36 5.65 -1.37
CA LYS A 178 -3.79 6.57 -0.39
C LYS A 178 -4.77 7.67 0.01
N GLU A 179 -5.75 7.95 -0.86
CA GLU A 179 -6.80 8.95 -0.64
C GLU A 179 -8.08 8.50 -1.35
N ILE A 180 -9.24 8.77 -0.72
CA ILE A 180 -10.54 8.46 -1.31
C ILE A 180 -11.39 9.72 -1.34
N ILE A 181 -11.90 10.09 -2.51
CA ILE A 181 -12.87 11.17 -2.67
C ILE A 181 -14.29 10.59 -2.81
N TYR A 182 -15.27 11.26 -2.24
CA TYR A 182 -16.68 10.84 -2.34
C TYR A 182 -17.66 12.01 -2.15
N GLN A 183 -18.95 11.76 -2.37
CA GLN A 183 -20.01 12.76 -2.28
C GLN A 183 -20.19 13.26 -0.84
N ARG A 184 -20.34 14.58 -0.70
CA ARG A 184 -20.74 15.22 0.56
C ARG A 184 -22.14 14.77 0.98
N GLY A 185 -22.34 14.52 2.28
CA GLY A 185 -23.62 14.05 2.84
C GLY A 185 -23.77 12.52 2.86
N TYR A 186 -22.72 11.77 2.46
CA TYR A 186 -22.71 10.30 2.49
C TYR A 186 -21.73 9.73 3.52
N GLU A 187 -21.33 10.55 4.52
CA GLU A 187 -20.32 10.19 5.53
C GLU A 187 -20.66 8.92 6.30
N ASP A 188 -21.93 8.81 6.76
CA ASP A 188 -22.40 7.65 7.53
C ASP A 188 -22.40 6.38 6.68
N ARG A 189 -22.87 6.48 5.41
CA ARG A 189 -22.86 5.35 4.49
C ARG A 189 -21.44 4.93 4.13
N PHE A 190 -20.56 5.90 3.90
CA PHE A 190 -19.14 5.62 3.61
C PHE A 190 -18.48 4.89 4.79
N SER A 191 -18.66 5.40 5.99
CA SER A 191 -18.08 4.80 7.21
C SER A 191 -18.64 3.41 7.50
N ALA A 192 -19.93 3.19 7.25
CA ALA A 192 -20.58 1.89 7.41
C ALA A 192 -20.07 0.85 6.39
N ALA A 193 -19.86 1.28 5.12
CA ALA A 193 -19.43 0.38 4.04
C ALA A 193 -17.92 0.09 4.06
N PHE A 194 -17.09 1.12 4.27
CA PHE A 194 -15.63 1.04 4.06
C PHE A 194 -14.80 1.30 5.32
N GLY A 195 -15.44 1.68 6.42
CA GLY A 195 -14.75 2.02 7.67
C GLY A 195 -14.26 3.48 7.72
N SER A 196 -13.68 3.87 8.86
CA SER A 196 -13.27 5.26 9.16
C SER A 196 -11.77 5.53 9.08
N LYS A 197 -10.97 4.55 8.67
CA LYS A 197 -9.49 4.64 8.68
C LYS A 197 -8.87 5.24 7.41
N HIS A 198 -9.69 5.50 6.41
CA HIS A 198 -9.21 6.04 5.13
C HIS A 198 -8.97 7.54 5.21
N TYR A 199 -7.93 8.01 4.51
CA TYR A 199 -7.79 9.42 4.25
C TYR A 199 -8.81 9.83 3.19
N THR A 200 -9.73 10.75 3.54
CA THR A 200 -10.88 11.05 2.68
C THR A 200 -11.04 12.54 2.40
N TYR A 201 -11.59 12.84 1.21
CA TYR A 201 -12.03 14.18 0.85
C TYR A 201 -13.43 14.16 0.25
N ARG A 202 -14.24 15.18 0.56
CA ARG A 202 -15.66 15.25 0.16
C ARG A 202 -15.86 16.30 -0.90
N LEU A 203 -16.45 15.90 -2.01
CA LEU A 203 -16.82 16.77 -3.11
C LEU A 203 -18.33 17.00 -3.13
N ASP A 204 -18.75 18.12 -3.67
CA ASP A 204 -20.16 18.44 -3.82
C ASP A 204 -20.83 17.51 -4.83
N GLU A 205 -22.12 17.22 -4.67
CA GLU A 205 -22.88 16.23 -5.44
C GLU A 205 -22.86 16.50 -6.97
N TRP A 206 -22.86 17.77 -7.36
CA TRP A 206 -22.84 18.14 -8.78
C TRP A 206 -21.59 17.68 -9.54
N VAL A 207 -20.49 17.47 -8.84
CA VAL A 207 -19.23 16.96 -9.42
C VAL A 207 -19.41 15.55 -9.97
N PHE A 208 -20.36 14.79 -9.45
CA PHE A 208 -20.63 13.41 -9.84
C PHE A 208 -21.71 13.28 -10.93
N SER A 209 -22.04 14.36 -11.64
CA SER A 209 -22.99 14.30 -12.77
C SER A 209 -22.48 13.40 -13.88
N GLU A 210 -23.23 12.35 -14.23
CA GLU A 210 -22.83 11.35 -15.24
C GLU A 210 -22.58 12.01 -16.62
N GLU A 211 -23.48 12.87 -17.07
CA GLU A 211 -23.37 13.50 -18.39
C GLU A 211 -22.11 14.36 -18.53
N VAL A 212 -21.83 15.20 -17.52
CA VAL A 212 -20.63 16.06 -17.48
C VAL A 212 -19.37 15.22 -17.41
N ASN A 213 -19.38 14.18 -16.59
CA ASN A 213 -18.22 13.31 -16.40
C ASN A 213 -17.93 12.43 -17.61
N ARG A 214 -18.95 11.97 -18.31
CA ARG A 214 -18.82 11.26 -19.60
C ARG A 214 -18.16 12.15 -20.66
N GLU A 215 -18.59 13.40 -20.76
CA GLU A 215 -17.97 14.38 -21.67
C GLU A 215 -16.51 14.66 -21.30
N LYS A 216 -16.22 14.85 -20.01
CA LYS A 216 -14.84 15.03 -19.51
C LYS A 216 -13.94 13.86 -19.88
N LEU A 217 -14.38 12.62 -19.67
CA LEU A 217 -13.62 11.43 -20.01
C LEU A 217 -13.40 11.31 -21.51
N CYS A 218 -14.44 11.57 -22.34
CA CYS A 218 -14.28 11.58 -23.79
C CYS A 218 -13.27 12.62 -24.26
N LYS A 219 -13.29 13.82 -23.66
CA LYS A 219 -12.30 14.87 -23.95
C LYS A 219 -10.89 14.46 -23.53
N GLN A 220 -10.71 13.89 -22.33
CA GLN A 220 -9.43 13.43 -21.84
C GLN A 220 -8.82 12.36 -22.76
N PHE A 221 -9.61 11.39 -23.20
CA PHE A 221 -9.13 10.30 -24.05
C PHE A 221 -9.18 10.62 -25.54
N THR A 222 -9.56 11.84 -25.90
CA THR A 222 -9.68 12.29 -27.30
C THR A 222 -10.55 11.35 -28.12
N THR A 223 -11.70 10.96 -27.59
CA THR A 223 -12.67 10.04 -28.21
C THR A 223 -14.09 10.61 -28.22
N THR A 224 -14.91 10.10 -29.10
CA THR A 224 -16.34 10.47 -29.17
C THR A 224 -17.22 9.55 -28.33
N SER A 225 -16.73 8.41 -27.89
CA SER A 225 -17.48 7.40 -27.13
C SER A 225 -16.56 6.57 -26.26
N LEU A 226 -17.05 6.13 -25.10
CA LEU A 226 -16.32 5.26 -24.17
C LEU A 226 -16.48 3.76 -24.49
N LYS A 227 -17.16 3.40 -25.60
CA LYS A 227 -17.39 2.00 -26.02
C LYS A 227 -16.11 1.22 -26.22
N GLY A 228 -15.08 1.87 -26.80
CA GLY A 228 -13.78 1.25 -27.04
C GLY A 228 -13.04 0.80 -25.77
N PHE A 229 -13.40 1.38 -24.61
CA PHE A 229 -12.87 1.02 -23.30
C PHE A 229 -13.76 0.00 -22.55
N GLY A 230 -14.90 -0.40 -23.13
CA GLY A 230 -15.81 -1.35 -22.50
C GLY A 230 -16.62 -0.81 -21.31
N VAL A 231 -16.64 0.51 -21.09
CA VAL A 231 -17.24 1.16 -19.91
C VAL A 231 -18.47 2.01 -20.23
N ASP A 232 -18.92 2.01 -21.47
CA ASP A 232 -20.01 2.88 -21.95
C ASP A 232 -21.35 2.66 -21.21
N HIS A 233 -21.59 1.44 -20.72
CA HIS A 233 -22.79 1.07 -19.98
C HIS A 233 -22.71 1.39 -18.48
N PHE A 234 -21.56 1.78 -17.97
CA PHE A 234 -21.40 2.20 -16.58
C PHE A 234 -22.02 3.59 -16.39
N THR A 235 -22.71 3.77 -15.28
CA THR A 235 -23.29 5.06 -14.86
C THR A 235 -22.59 5.56 -13.60
N SER A 236 -22.61 4.76 -12.54
CA SER A 236 -21.98 5.10 -11.28
C SER A 236 -20.44 5.10 -11.41
N GLY A 237 -19.87 4.19 -12.18
CA GLY A 237 -18.44 4.13 -12.45
C GLY A 237 -17.92 5.34 -13.22
N ILE A 238 -18.67 5.80 -14.23
CA ILE A 238 -18.32 7.01 -14.99
C ILE A 238 -18.40 8.26 -14.12
N SER A 239 -19.41 8.35 -13.25
CA SER A 239 -19.53 9.46 -12.29
C SER A 239 -18.33 9.50 -11.35
N ALA A 240 -17.89 8.35 -10.84
CA ALA A 240 -16.70 8.25 -10.01
C ALA A 240 -15.41 8.61 -10.76
N ALA A 241 -15.23 8.10 -12.00
CA ALA A 241 -14.04 8.36 -12.80
C ALA A 241 -13.90 9.83 -13.21
N GLY A 242 -15.00 10.48 -13.62
CA GLY A 242 -14.99 11.89 -13.96
C GLY A 242 -14.73 12.81 -12.77
N ALA A 243 -15.19 12.42 -11.58
CA ALA A 243 -14.89 13.14 -10.33
C ALA A 243 -13.37 13.16 -10.02
N ILE A 244 -12.62 12.12 -10.38
CA ILE A 244 -11.16 12.13 -10.30
C ILE A 244 -10.57 13.22 -11.19
N LEU A 245 -10.99 13.32 -12.45
CA LEU A 245 -10.50 14.35 -13.37
C LEU A 245 -10.84 15.76 -12.87
N TYR A 246 -12.02 15.94 -12.29
CA TYR A 246 -12.37 17.22 -11.64
C TYR A 246 -11.45 17.52 -10.45
N TYR A 247 -11.17 16.52 -9.64
CA TYR A 247 -10.29 16.69 -8.47
C TYR A 247 -8.86 17.04 -8.87
N LEU A 248 -8.35 16.48 -9.98
CA LEU A 248 -7.05 16.87 -10.53
C LEU A 248 -7.04 18.33 -10.99
N GLU A 249 -8.10 18.81 -11.65
CA GLU A 249 -8.24 20.21 -12.02
C GLU A 249 -8.29 21.12 -10.78
N PHE A 250 -9.06 20.71 -9.76
CA PHE A 250 -9.17 21.41 -8.48
C PHE A 250 -7.85 21.50 -7.71
N THR A 251 -6.99 20.51 -7.85
CA THR A 251 -5.66 20.47 -7.23
C THR A 251 -4.55 21.03 -8.13
N GLU A 252 -4.90 21.72 -9.22
CA GLU A 252 -4.00 22.34 -10.22
C GLU A 252 -3.11 21.34 -10.98
N HIS A 253 -3.49 20.07 -11.07
CA HIS A 253 -2.83 19.06 -11.89
C HIS A 253 -3.49 19.02 -13.27
N ARG A 254 -3.09 19.90 -14.19
CA ARG A 254 -3.71 20.06 -15.51
C ARG A 254 -2.98 19.31 -16.63
N ASP A 255 -1.69 19.05 -16.45
CA ASP A 255 -0.82 18.40 -17.44
C ASP A 255 -0.86 16.87 -17.27
N ILE A 256 -1.97 16.25 -17.67
CA ILE A 256 -2.26 14.83 -17.51
C ILE A 256 -2.36 14.07 -18.84
N ALA A 257 -1.59 14.49 -19.86
CA ALA A 257 -1.62 13.91 -21.20
C ALA A 257 -1.17 12.43 -21.26
N HIS A 258 -0.53 11.91 -20.22
CA HIS A 258 -0.16 10.50 -20.08
C HIS A 258 -1.35 9.62 -19.67
N ILE A 259 -2.42 10.15 -19.10
CA ILE A 259 -3.65 9.42 -18.78
C ILE A 259 -4.49 9.28 -20.04
N ARG A 260 -4.33 8.17 -20.78
CA ARG A 260 -4.87 7.99 -22.12
C ARG A 260 -5.94 6.92 -22.25
N SER A 261 -6.11 6.11 -21.21
CA SER A 261 -7.06 5.00 -21.22
C SER A 261 -7.65 4.80 -19.83
N ILE A 262 -8.79 4.13 -19.80
CA ILE A 262 -9.43 3.66 -18.59
C ILE A 262 -9.71 2.17 -18.77
N SER A 263 -9.36 1.37 -17.76
CA SER A 263 -9.54 -0.07 -17.76
C SER A 263 -10.68 -0.46 -16.82
N ARG A 264 -11.57 -1.30 -17.32
CA ARG A 264 -12.65 -1.88 -16.52
C ARG A 264 -12.09 -3.00 -15.63
N ILE A 265 -12.56 -3.06 -14.40
CA ILE A 265 -12.36 -4.21 -13.52
C ILE A 265 -13.68 -4.95 -13.40
N ASP A 266 -13.72 -6.18 -13.89
CA ASP A 266 -14.88 -7.07 -13.77
C ASP A 266 -14.71 -8.05 -12.60
N GLN A 267 -15.81 -8.25 -11.88
CA GLN A 267 -15.82 -9.19 -10.76
C GLN A 267 -15.53 -10.62 -11.20
N ASP A 268 -15.90 -10.93 -12.43
CA ASP A 268 -15.77 -12.30 -12.97
C ASP A 268 -14.39 -12.64 -13.50
N ASP A 269 -13.51 -11.66 -13.71
CA ASP A 269 -12.17 -11.87 -14.26
C ASP A 269 -11.14 -12.27 -13.20
N TYR A 270 -11.36 -11.89 -11.95
CA TYR A 270 -10.38 -12.03 -10.88
C TYR A 270 -10.87 -12.88 -9.71
N VAL A 271 -9.93 -13.52 -9.05
CA VAL A 271 -10.17 -14.23 -7.78
C VAL A 271 -10.59 -13.25 -6.70
N TRP A 272 -11.65 -13.59 -5.98
CA TRP A 272 -12.07 -12.81 -4.82
C TRP A 272 -11.15 -13.13 -3.63
N VAL A 273 -10.35 -12.14 -3.22
CA VAL A 273 -9.55 -12.15 -2.00
C VAL A 273 -10.03 -10.97 -1.15
N ASP A 274 -10.61 -11.22 0.02
CA ASP A 274 -11.13 -10.17 0.89
C ASP A 274 -10.03 -9.56 1.80
N LYS A 275 -10.36 -8.45 2.48
CA LYS A 275 -9.43 -7.75 3.38
C LYS A 275 -8.91 -8.63 4.53
N PHE A 276 -9.71 -9.55 5.00
CA PHE A 276 -9.32 -10.47 6.07
C PHE A 276 -8.30 -11.47 5.54
N THR A 277 -8.55 -12.02 4.37
CA THR A 277 -7.65 -12.95 3.68
C THR A 277 -6.30 -12.31 3.35
N ILE A 278 -6.29 -11.06 2.83
CA ILE A 278 -5.04 -10.31 2.57
C ILE A 278 -4.19 -10.22 3.85
N ARG A 279 -4.83 -9.87 4.97
CA ARG A 279 -4.17 -9.75 6.28
C ARG A 279 -3.74 -11.10 6.83
N ASN A 280 -4.61 -12.10 6.80
CA ASN A 280 -4.37 -13.41 7.39
C ASN A 280 -3.29 -14.21 6.64
N LEU A 281 -3.18 -14.02 5.32
CA LEU A 281 -2.11 -14.60 4.49
C LEU A 281 -0.84 -13.74 4.49
N GLU A 282 -0.84 -12.58 5.12
CA GLU A 282 0.30 -11.63 5.15
C GLU A 282 0.83 -11.31 3.75
N LEU A 283 -0.09 -10.98 2.81
CA LEU A 283 0.28 -10.81 1.41
C LEU A 283 1.23 -9.64 1.18
N PHE A 284 1.00 -8.48 1.83
CA PHE A 284 1.78 -7.24 1.63
C PHE A 284 2.45 -6.70 2.88
N SER A 285 2.05 -7.20 4.05
CA SER A 285 2.60 -6.77 5.35
C SER A 285 2.67 -7.94 6.31
N SER A 286 3.72 -8.02 7.11
CA SER A 286 3.89 -9.04 8.15
C SER A 286 3.32 -8.56 9.49
N ASN A 287 2.53 -9.40 10.16
CA ASN A 287 1.98 -9.13 11.49
C ASN A 287 3.04 -9.20 12.61
N GLY A 288 4.21 -9.77 12.36
CA GLY A 288 5.26 -10.01 13.35
C GLY A 288 6.26 -8.86 13.55
N GLY A 289 6.05 -7.69 12.94
CA GLY A 289 6.94 -6.53 13.06
C GLY A 289 8.34 -6.73 12.45
N ARG A 290 8.59 -7.83 11.76
CA ARG A 290 9.82 -8.04 10.98
C ARG A 290 9.68 -7.37 9.62
N GLU A 291 10.60 -6.51 9.29
CA GLU A 291 10.66 -5.90 7.95
C GLU A 291 10.94 -6.97 6.87
N LYS A 292 10.31 -6.82 5.71
CA LYS A 292 10.52 -7.66 4.50
C LYS A 292 10.26 -9.15 4.67
N CYS A 293 9.19 -9.51 5.37
CA CYS A 293 8.77 -10.90 5.59
C CYS A 293 7.37 -11.20 5.07
N SER A 294 6.76 -10.32 4.27
CA SER A 294 5.47 -10.59 3.62
C SER A 294 5.62 -11.57 2.47
N PHE A 295 4.48 -12.12 2.02
CA PHE A 295 4.47 -12.98 0.83
C PHE A 295 5.04 -12.27 -0.41
N ALA A 296 4.63 -11.01 -0.64
CA ALA A 296 5.14 -10.21 -1.75
C ALA A 296 6.66 -10.02 -1.68
N ASP A 297 7.22 -9.74 -0.48
CA ASP A 297 8.67 -9.58 -0.31
C ASP A 297 9.45 -10.84 -0.65
N VAL A 298 8.87 -12.01 -0.32
CA VAL A 298 9.52 -13.31 -0.54
C VAL A 298 9.54 -13.70 -2.00
N ILE A 299 8.49 -13.41 -2.77
CA ILE A 299 8.39 -13.82 -4.18
C ILE A 299 8.92 -12.76 -5.16
N ASP A 300 9.09 -11.49 -4.72
CA ASP A 300 9.56 -10.41 -5.59
C ASP A 300 11.04 -10.58 -5.93
N ARG A 301 11.30 -10.87 -7.20
CA ARG A 301 12.63 -10.88 -7.84
C ARG A 301 12.68 -9.91 -9.01
N THR A 302 11.66 -9.05 -9.14
CA THR A 302 11.59 -8.05 -10.21
C THR A 302 12.73 -7.05 -10.09
N LEU A 303 13.21 -6.58 -11.23
CA LEU A 303 14.35 -5.67 -11.32
C LEU A 303 13.92 -4.23 -11.55
N THR A 304 12.76 -4.04 -12.20
CA THR A 304 12.21 -2.71 -12.48
C THR A 304 11.15 -2.31 -11.46
N PRO A 305 10.99 -1.01 -11.18
CA PRO A 305 9.87 -0.51 -10.38
C PRO A 305 8.51 -0.88 -10.98
N MET A 306 8.38 -0.84 -12.30
CA MET A 306 7.17 -1.17 -13.06
C MET A 306 6.78 -2.65 -12.86
N GLY A 307 7.75 -3.57 -12.97
CA GLY A 307 7.54 -5.00 -12.67
C GLY A 307 7.10 -5.23 -11.24
N GLY A 308 7.71 -4.54 -10.26
CA GLY A 308 7.31 -4.63 -8.86
C GLY A 308 5.87 -4.18 -8.60
N ARG A 309 5.41 -3.10 -9.23
CA ARG A 309 4.02 -2.64 -9.18
C ARG A 309 3.07 -3.67 -9.82
N LEU A 310 3.42 -4.18 -10.98
CA LEU A 310 2.62 -5.19 -11.67
C LEU A 310 2.53 -6.50 -10.87
N LEU A 311 3.61 -6.95 -10.25
CA LEU A 311 3.62 -8.13 -9.38
C LEU A 311 2.67 -7.98 -8.21
N LYS A 312 2.70 -6.84 -7.50
CA LYS A 312 1.77 -6.56 -6.40
C LYS A 312 0.31 -6.58 -6.86
N ARG A 313 0.03 -6.05 -8.05
CA ARG A 313 -1.30 -6.11 -8.65
C ARG A 313 -1.72 -7.56 -8.97
N TRP A 314 -0.83 -8.39 -9.51
CA TRP A 314 -1.14 -9.81 -9.76
C TRP A 314 -1.39 -10.60 -8.49
N ILE A 315 -0.71 -10.25 -7.38
CA ILE A 315 -1.00 -10.82 -6.05
C ILE A 315 -2.38 -10.37 -5.55
N ALA A 316 -2.72 -9.08 -5.68
CA ALA A 316 -3.98 -8.52 -5.21
C ALA A 316 -5.19 -9.00 -6.03
N MET A 317 -4.99 -9.26 -7.31
CA MET A 317 -6.03 -9.59 -8.29
C MET A 317 -5.56 -10.74 -9.21
N PRO A 318 -5.45 -11.99 -8.67
CA PRO A 318 -5.12 -13.15 -9.49
C PRO A 318 -6.23 -13.42 -10.50
N VAL A 319 -5.86 -13.87 -11.70
CA VAL A 319 -6.82 -14.11 -12.78
C VAL A 319 -7.48 -15.47 -12.68
N LYS A 320 -8.68 -15.61 -13.26
CA LYS A 320 -9.42 -16.88 -13.35
C LYS A 320 -9.34 -17.53 -14.73
N ASP A 321 -8.95 -16.78 -15.74
CA ASP A 321 -8.84 -17.29 -17.12
C ASP A 321 -7.68 -18.28 -17.24
N THR A 322 -8.02 -19.55 -17.44
CA THR A 322 -7.06 -20.67 -17.59
C THR A 322 -6.13 -20.47 -18.79
N VAL A 323 -6.59 -19.84 -19.86
CA VAL A 323 -5.76 -19.59 -21.05
C VAL A 323 -4.66 -18.60 -20.68
N GLN A 324 -5.03 -17.47 -20.09
CA GLN A 324 -4.06 -16.44 -19.68
C GLN A 324 -3.06 -16.96 -18.63
N ILE A 325 -3.54 -17.78 -17.68
CA ILE A 325 -2.67 -18.40 -16.68
C ILE A 325 -1.65 -19.33 -17.34
N ASN A 326 -2.12 -20.22 -18.25
CA ASN A 326 -1.23 -21.17 -18.90
C ASN A 326 -0.23 -20.46 -19.82
N GLU A 327 -0.60 -19.40 -20.53
CA GLU A 327 0.34 -18.58 -21.32
C GLU A 327 1.49 -18.03 -20.44
N ARG A 328 1.17 -17.53 -19.22
CA ARG A 328 2.20 -17.09 -18.27
C ARG A 328 3.09 -18.23 -17.81
N LEU A 329 2.50 -19.39 -17.47
CA LEU A 329 3.23 -20.58 -17.04
C LEU A 329 4.15 -21.13 -18.13
N ASP A 330 3.72 -21.03 -19.39
CA ASP A 330 4.53 -21.46 -20.53
C ASP A 330 5.77 -20.58 -20.70
N VAL A 331 5.61 -19.26 -20.65
CA VAL A 331 6.74 -18.32 -20.71
C VAL A 331 7.70 -18.51 -19.53
N VAL A 332 7.17 -18.71 -18.31
CA VAL A 332 7.99 -19.02 -17.14
C VAL A 332 8.77 -20.31 -17.35
N GLY A 333 8.10 -21.35 -17.90
CA GLY A 333 8.74 -22.63 -18.24
C GLY A 333 9.89 -22.43 -19.23
N HIS A 334 9.67 -21.67 -20.27
CA HIS A 334 10.68 -21.37 -21.28
C HIS A 334 11.93 -20.69 -20.69
N PHE A 335 11.74 -19.69 -19.80
CA PHE A 335 12.87 -19.05 -19.11
C PHE A 335 13.61 -19.99 -18.14
N ILE A 336 12.96 -21.06 -17.64
CA ILE A 336 13.63 -22.08 -16.82
C ILE A 336 14.43 -23.05 -17.69
N GLU A 337 13.92 -23.40 -18.86
CA GLU A 337 14.56 -24.34 -19.82
C GLU A 337 15.75 -23.69 -20.53
N ASP A 338 15.64 -22.41 -20.89
CA ASP A 338 16.70 -21.61 -21.53
C ASP A 338 17.29 -20.59 -20.52
N ALA A 339 18.31 -21.01 -19.79
CA ALA A 339 18.97 -20.19 -18.79
C ALA A 339 19.77 -19.02 -19.41
N ASP A 340 20.32 -19.21 -20.62
CA ASP A 340 21.11 -18.19 -21.32
C ASP A 340 20.19 -17.03 -21.77
N LEU A 341 19.01 -17.35 -22.28
CA LEU A 341 17.97 -16.37 -22.59
C LEU A 341 17.51 -15.63 -21.32
N ALA A 342 17.22 -16.38 -20.25
CA ALA A 342 16.77 -15.81 -19.00
C ALA A 342 17.79 -14.83 -18.40
N ASP A 343 19.09 -15.15 -18.47
CA ASP A 343 20.16 -14.28 -18.01
C ASP A 343 20.30 -13.04 -18.91
N THR A 344 20.23 -13.19 -20.24
CA THR A 344 20.25 -12.07 -21.19
C THR A 344 19.08 -11.13 -20.94
N VAL A 345 17.86 -11.65 -20.81
CA VAL A 345 16.66 -10.86 -20.50
C VAL A 345 16.84 -10.12 -19.17
N ARG A 346 17.34 -10.79 -18.15
CA ARG A 346 17.58 -10.22 -16.82
C ARG A 346 18.57 -9.05 -16.86
N GLU A 347 19.67 -9.20 -17.60
CA GLU A 347 20.68 -8.14 -17.75
C GLU A 347 20.09 -6.91 -18.42
N GLN A 348 19.29 -7.08 -19.49
CA GLN A 348 18.69 -5.96 -20.18
C GLN A 348 17.60 -5.30 -19.34
N VAL A 349 16.71 -6.07 -18.71
CA VAL A 349 15.68 -5.55 -17.83
C VAL A 349 16.25 -4.76 -16.65
N ALA A 350 17.41 -5.17 -16.12
CA ALA A 350 18.09 -4.45 -15.02
C ALA A 350 18.57 -3.04 -15.41
N LEU A 351 18.76 -2.78 -16.69
CA LEU A 351 19.17 -1.46 -17.23
C LEU A 351 17.98 -0.54 -17.48
N VAL A 352 16.75 -1.07 -17.48
CA VAL A 352 15.54 -0.28 -17.73
C VAL A 352 15.12 0.45 -16.46
N GLY A 353 14.99 1.78 -16.56
CA GLY A 353 14.46 2.63 -15.51
C GLY A 353 12.94 2.63 -15.42
N ASP A 354 12.39 3.52 -14.58
CA ASP A 354 10.94 3.66 -14.40
C ASP A 354 10.33 4.48 -15.55
N MET A 355 10.10 3.82 -16.68
CA MET A 355 9.56 4.46 -17.89
C MET A 355 8.14 5.01 -17.68
N GLU A 356 7.31 4.39 -16.83
CA GLU A 356 5.96 4.88 -16.53
C GLU A 356 6.02 6.24 -15.82
N ARG A 357 6.83 6.37 -14.75
CA ARG A 357 6.97 7.63 -14.01
C ARG A 357 7.73 8.70 -14.81
N ILE A 358 8.67 8.31 -15.65
CA ILE A 358 9.31 9.24 -16.57
C ILE A 358 8.28 9.78 -17.56
N ALA A 359 7.38 8.94 -18.10
CA ALA A 359 6.33 9.37 -19.02
C ALA A 359 5.39 10.41 -18.38
N SER A 360 4.98 10.22 -17.12
CA SER A 360 4.15 11.18 -16.41
C SER A 360 4.85 12.53 -16.19
N ARG A 361 6.15 12.51 -15.87
CA ARG A 361 6.96 13.74 -15.73
C ARG A 361 7.19 14.45 -17.06
N ILE A 362 7.32 13.72 -18.15
CA ILE A 362 7.36 14.28 -19.49
C ILE A 362 6.04 14.99 -19.81
N ALA A 363 4.90 14.35 -19.54
CA ALA A 363 3.58 14.95 -19.74
C ALA A 363 3.40 16.24 -18.93
N ALA A 364 3.88 16.26 -17.68
CA ALA A 364 3.85 17.42 -16.79
C ALA A 364 4.97 18.46 -17.04
N ALA A 365 5.81 18.26 -18.05
CA ALA A 365 7.01 19.06 -18.33
C ALA A 365 7.94 19.23 -17.12
N ARG A 366 7.99 18.21 -16.23
CA ARG A 366 8.80 18.19 -14.99
C ARG A 366 9.97 17.21 -15.05
N VAL A 367 10.16 16.54 -16.18
CA VAL A 367 11.25 15.58 -16.38
C VAL A 367 12.60 16.31 -16.29
N THR A 368 13.56 15.67 -15.65
CA THR A 368 14.92 16.22 -15.49
C THR A 368 15.86 15.71 -16.60
N PRO A 369 16.97 16.40 -16.87
CA PRO A 369 17.96 15.96 -17.85
C PRO A 369 18.48 14.54 -17.62
N ARG A 370 18.77 14.17 -16.38
CA ARG A 370 19.23 12.82 -16.05
C ARG A 370 18.18 11.75 -16.31
N GLU A 371 16.92 12.06 -16.11
CA GLU A 371 15.81 11.15 -16.41
C GLU A 371 15.65 10.93 -17.93
N LEU A 372 15.87 11.97 -18.75
CA LEU A 372 15.90 11.78 -20.20
C LEU A 372 17.08 10.90 -20.64
N VAL A 373 18.25 11.04 -20.02
CA VAL A 373 19.39 10.14 -20.26
C VAL A 373 19.05 8.71 -19.82
N GLN A 374 18.37 8.55 -18.68
CA GLN A 374 17.90 7.25 -18.22
C GLN A 374 16.89 6.63 -19.20
N LEU A 375 15.94 7.44 -19.71
CA LEU A 375 14.99 6.99 -20.73
C LEU A 375 15.73 6.51 -21.99
N LYS A 376 16.70 7.27 -22.49
CA LYS A 376 17.55 6.88 -23.63
C LYS A 376 18.22 5.53 -23.37
N ASN A 377 18.85 5.36 -22.19
CA ASN A 377 19.51 4.10 -21.83
C ASN A 377 18.51 2.94 -21.74
N SER A 378 17.31 3.20 -21.22
CA SER A 378 16.22 2.23 -21.17
C SER A 378 15.79 1.79 -22.57
N LEU A 379 15.65 2.72 -23.51
CA LEU A 379 15.29 2.40 -24.91
C LEU A 379 16.36 1.56 -25.62
N PHE A 380 17.66 1.79 -25.35
CA PHE A 380 18.72 0.90 -25.83
C PHE A 380 18.61 -0.52 -25.24
N ALA A 381 18.34 -0.63 -23.95
CA ALA A 381 18.15 -1.93 -23.30
C ALA A 381 16.90 -2.66 -23.83
N VAL A 382 15.81 -1.94 -24.11
CA VAL A 382 14.58 -2.46 -24.70
C VAL A 382 14.81 -2.99 -26.13
N GLU A 383 15.68 -2.37 -26.92
CA GLU A 383 16.06 -2.89 -28.24
C GLU A 383 16.75 -4.27 -28.12
N LEU A 384 17.71 -4.40 -27.20
CA LEU A 384 18.39 -5.68 -26.96
C LEU A 384 17.46 -6.72 -26.34
N LEU A 385 16.56 -6.31 -25.46
CA LEU A 385 15.52 -7.16 -24.91
C LEU A 385 14.61 -7.71 -26.02
N LYS A 386 14.13 -6.83 -26.92
CA LYS A 386 13.31 -7.25 -28.05
C LYS A 386 14.03 -8.27 -28.93
N ALA A 387 15.29 -8.00 -29.27
CA ALA A 387 16.11 -8.92 -30.10
C ALA A 387 16.29 -10.29 -29.41
N ALA A 388 16.47 -10.32 -28.08
CA ALA A 388 16.56 -11.56 -27.30
C ALA A 388 15.25 -12.35 -27.35
N LEU A 389 14.10 -11.69 -27.17
CA LEU A 389 12.78 -12.34 -27.25
C LEU A 389 12.46 -12.86 -28.65
N GLU A 390 12.90 -12.17 -29.72
CA GLU A 390 12.72 -12.59 -31.12
C GLU A 390 13.69 -13.72 -31.57
N SER A 391 14.76 -13.96 -30.82
CA SER A 391 15.73 -15.03 -31.14
C SER A 391 15.26 -16.42 -30.75
N THR A 392 14.12 -16.54 -30.08
CA THR A 392 13.55 -17.83 -29.61
C THR A 392 12.60 -18.43 -30.64
N ASP A 393 12.25 -19.71 -30.48
CA ASP A 393 11.20 -20.36 -31.30
C ASP A 393 9.80 -20.33 -30.59
N ASP A 394 9.63 -19.54 -29.52
CA ASP A 394 8.37 -19.45 -28.76
C ASP A 394 7.47 -18.31 -29.27
N ASP A 395 6.31 -18.66 -29.83
CA ASP A 395 5.34 -17.72 -30.39
C ASP A 395 4.84 -16.67 -29.37
N ARG A 396 4.85 -16.99 -28.08
CA ARG A 396 4.38 -16.10 -27.00
C ARG A 396 5.42 -15.01 -26.70
N LEU A 397 6.71 -15.39 -26.70
CA LEU A 397 7.79 -14.43 -26.57
C LEU A 397 7.85 -13.52 -27.80
N HIS A 398 7.66 -14.08 -29.00
CA HIS A 398 7.50 -13.28 -30.22
C HIS A 398 6.30 -12.32 -30.14
N ALA A 399 5.16 -12.75 -29.61
CA ALA A 399 3.99 -11.90 -29.42
C ALA A 399 4.24 -10.76 -28.43
N LEU A 400 5.06 -10.97 -27.38
CA LEU A 400 5.51 -9.90 -26.48
C LEU A 400 6.47 -8.95 -27.20
N ALA A 401 7.46 -9.46 -27.93
CA ALA A 401 8.41 -8.67 -28.71
C ALA A 401 7.72 -7.80 -29.78
N ALA A 402 6.69 -8.34 -30.44
CA ALA A 402 5.94 -7.62 -31.47
C ALA A 402 5.17 -6.40 -30.92
N GLN A 403 4.87 -6.34 -29.63
CA GLN A 403 4.22 -5.20 -28.98
C GLN A 403 5.20 -4.06 -28.68
N ILE A 404 6.52 -4.31 -28.69
CA ILE A 404 7.55 -3.33 -28.37
C ILE A 404 7.87 -2.49 -29.61
N ASP A 405 7.83 -1.17 -29.45
CA ASP A 405 8.31 -0.21 -30.44
C ASP A 405 9.66 0.36 -29.98
N LEU A 406 10.64 0.38 -30.87
CA LEU A 406 12.01 0.78 -30.50
C LEU A 406 12.16 2.28 -30.24
N MET A 407 11.19 3.11 -30.68
CA MET A 407 11.21 4.59 -30.52
C MET A 407 12.58 5.19 -30.88
N THR A 408 13.17 4.71 -31.95
CA THR A 408 14.54 5.06 -32.36
C THR A 408 14.73 6.56 -32.59
N ASP A 409 13.71 7.25 -33.12
CA ASP A 409 13.73 8.70 -33.34
C ASP A 409 13.85 9.46 -31.99
N VAL A 410 13.13 9.04 -30.96
CA VAL A 410 13.22 9.62 -29.61
C VAL A 410 14.57 9.32 -28.98
N ARG A 411 14.98 8.05 -29.03
CA ARG A 411 16.26 7.58 -28.48
C ARG A 411 17.45 8.34 -29.07
N ASP A 412 17.53 8.38 -30.41
CA ASP A 412 18.65 8.97 -31.14
C ASP A 412 18.67 10.49 -31.02
N ARG A 413 17.46 11.11 -30.88
CA ARG A 413 17.37 12.54 -30.63
C ARG A 413 17.94 12.89 -29.25
N ILE A 414 17.52 12.17 -28.18
CA ILE A 414 18.07 12.39 -26.83
C ILE A 414 19.59 12.15 -26.83
N ALA A 415 20.05 11.10 -27.49
CA ALA A 415 21.48 10.77 -27.57
C ALA A 415 22.32 11.86 -28.22
N ARG A 416 21.78 12.53 -29.25
CA ARG A 416 22.45 13.59 -29.99
C ARG A 416 22.40 14.94 -29.29
N GLU A 417 21.25 15.28 -28.68
CA GLU A 417 20.96 16.64 -28.22
C GLU A 417 21.25 16.87 -26.73
N ILE A 418 21.32 15.80 -25.91
CA ILE A 418 21.61 15.91 -24.47
C ILE A 418 22.95 15.29 -24.14
N TYR A 419 23.75 15.94 -23.30
CA TYR A 419 25.02 15.35 -22.83
C TYR A 419 24.77 13.99 -22.14
N PRO A 420 25.66 13.00 -22.36
CA PRO A 420 25.55 11.70 -21.68
C PRO A 420 25.58 11.78 -20.15
N ASP A 421 26.27 12.76 -19.59
CA ASP A 421 26.28 13.10 -18.17
C ASP A 421 26.09 14.62 -18.01
N PRO A 422 24.85 15.09 -17.91
CA PRO A 422 24.55 16.51 -17.80
C PRO A 422 25.15 17.11 -16.51
N LEU A 423 25.86 18.25 -16.67
CA LEU A 423 26.49 18.95 -15.53
C LEU A 423 25.47 19.32 -14.44
N ASN A 424 24.26 19.66 -14.85
CA ASN A 424 23.18 20.01 -13.94
C ASN A 424 21.95 19.13 -14.17
N ASN A 425 21.27 18.76 -13.09
CA ASN A 425 19.99 18.06 -13.16
C ASN A 425 18.77 19.02 -13.24
N GLN A 426 19.03 20.31 -13.43
CA GLN A 426 18.01 21.35 -13.61
C GLN A 426 18.37 22.18 -14.82
N ILE A 427 17.48 22.21 -15.80
CA ILE A 427 17.71 22.97 -17.05
C ILE A 427 17.96 24.46 -16.81
N GLN A 428 17.37 25.02 -15.73
CA GLN A 428 17.54 26.40 -15.31
C GLN A 428 18.98 26.78 -14.93
N LYS A 429 19.84 25.78 -14.74
CA LYS A 429 21.28 25.98 -14.45
C LYS A 429 22.17 25.85 -15.67
N GLY A 430 21.60 25.44 -16.81
CA GLY A 430 22.33 25.21 -18.07
C GLY A 430 23.29 24.02 -18.05
N GLY A 431 24.06 23.87 -19.13
CA GLY A 431 25.05 22.79 -19.27
C GLY A 431 24.41 21.40 -19.54
N VAL A 432 23.28 21.38 -20.23
CA VAL A 432 22.47 20.17 -20.52
C VAL A 432 22.55 19.76 -21.98
N ILE A 433 22.48 20.71 -22.90
CA ILE A 433 22.47 20.46 -24.36
C ILE A 433 23.89 20.16 -24.86
N ALA A 434 24.04 19.14 -25.67
CA ALA A 434 25.33 18.73 -26.24
C ALA A 434 25.92 19.77 -27.19
N ASP A 435 27.25 19.71 -27.45
CA ASP A 435 27.91 20.52 -28.44
C ASP A 435 27.48 20.11 -29.86
N GLY A 436 27.43 21.10 -30.78
CA GLY A 436 27.04 20.85 -32.15
C GLY A 436 25.56 20.79 -32.44
N VAL A 437 24.71 21.00 -31.43
CA VAL A 437 23.23 20.98 -31.57
C VAL A 437 22.70 22.32 -32.10
N ASP A 438 23.24 23.43 -31.60
CA ASP A 438 22.85 24.78 -32.01
C ASP A 438 24.12 25.62 -32.19
N PRO A 439 24.38 26.14 -33.40
CA PRO A 439 25.59 26.94 -33.67
C PRO A 439 25.69 28.24 -32.84
N GLU A 440 24.54 28.87 -32.53
CA GLU A 440 24.51 30.09 -31.70
C GLU A 440 24.91 29.77 -30.24
N LEU A 441 24.43 28.63 -29.74
CA LEU A 441 24.79 28.15 -28.39
C LEU A 441 26.31 27.87 -28.31
N ASP A 442 26.87 27.23 -29.31
CA ASP A 442 28.30 26.93 -29.35
C ASP A 442 29.17 28.18 -29.47
N ASP A 443 28.72 29.17 -30.23
CA ASP A 443 29.39 30.46 -30.32
C ASP A 443 29.37 31.22 -28.96
N LEU A 444 28.24 31.22 -28.28
CA LEU A 444 28.08 31.82 -26.93
C LEU A 444 28.94 31.09 -25.88
N ARG A 445 29.04 29.76 -25.96
CA ARG A 445 29.93 28.95 -25.10
C ARG A 445 31.40 29.34 -25.29
N ARG A 446 31.83 29.52 -26.56
CA ARG A 446 33.19 29.99 -26.89
C ARG A 446 33.45 31.36 -26.29
N ILE A 447 32.52 32.29 -26.40
CA ILE A 447 32.64 33.64 -25.83
C ILE A 447 32.77 33.56 -24.29
N ALA A 448 31.93 32.76 -23.62
CA ALA A 448 31.97 32.58 -22.16
C ALA A 448 33.27 31.91 -21.68
N LEU A 449 33.81 30.94 -22.43
CA LEU A 449 35.08 30.29 -22.13
C LEU A 449 36.27 31.24 -22.33
N HIS A 450 36.33 31.94 -23.46
CA HIS A 450 37.36 32.92 -23.72
C HIS A 450 37.27 34.12 -22.76
N GLY A 451 36.09 34.44 -22.26
CA GLY A 451 35.92 35.46 -21.23
C GLY A 451 36.65 35.11 -19.93
N LYS A 452 36.66 33.87 -19.50
CA LYS A 452 37.43 33.44 -18.31
C LYS A 452 38.93 33.54 -18.54
N ASP A 453 39.40 33.15 -19.69
CA ASP A 453 40.83 33.25 -20.08
C ASP A 453 41.24 34.71 -20.15
N TYR A 454 40.36 35.59 -20.64
CA TYR A 454 40.61 37.04 -20.70
C TYR A 454 40.65 37.69 -19.34
N LEU A 455 39.74 37.32 -18.42
CA LEU A 455 39.79 37.74 -17.03
C LEU A 455 41.10 37.32 -16.35
N ALA A 456 41.61 36.12 -16.62
CA ALA A 456 42.93 35.68 -16.14
C ALA A 456 44.08 36.52 -16.70
N ARG A 457 43.98 36.90 -17.99
CA ARG A 457 44.97 37.80 -18.61
C ARG A 457 44.90 39.21 -18.03
N ILE A 458 43.72 39.78 -17.82
CA ILE A 458 43.54 41.05 -17.14
C ILE A 458 44.15 40.94 -15.72
N GLN A 459 43.86 39.93 -14.97
CA GLN A 459 44.43 39.74 -13.63
C GLN A 459 45.97 39.71 -13.68
N GLN A 460 46.54 39.01 -14.59
CA GLN A 460 48.00 38.91 -14.75
C GLN A 460 48.57 40.28 -15.15
N ARG A 461 48.02 40.93 -16.20
CA ARG A 461 48.45 42.24 -16.69
C ARG A 461 48.36 43.30 -15.58
N GLU A 462 47.25 43.38 -14.89
CA GLU A 462 47.04 44.33 -13.80
C GLU A 462 47.97 44.03 -12.62
N SER A 463 48.22 42.77 -12.32
CA SER A 463 49.20 42.36 -11.31
C SER A 463 50.64 42.78 -11.66
N GLU A 464 51.04 42.64 -12.93
CA GLU A 464 52.35 43.07 -13.43
C GLU A 464 52.46 44.57 -13.47
N THR A 465 51.45 45.30 -13.96
CA THR A 465 51.45 46.77 -14.10
C THR A 465 51.42 47.48 -12.76
N THR A 466 50.66 47.00 -11.80
CA THR A 466 50.54 47.58 -10.47
C THR A 466 51.60 47.08 -9.51
N GLY A 467 52.31 46.02 -9.80
CA GLY A 467 53.20 45.33 -8.88
C GLY A 467 52.54 44.80 -7.64
N ILE A 468 51.25 44.35 -7.74
CA ILE A 468 50.46 43.78 -6.67
C ILE A 468 50.31 42.27 -6.91
N PRO A 469 51.17 41.42 -6.32
CA PRO A 469 51.16 39.96 -6.60
C PRO A 469 49.96 39.21 -6.03
N SER A 470 49.20 39.82 -5.11
CA SER A 470 48.04 39.24 -4.45
C SER A 470 46.70 39.68 -5.04
N LEU A 471 46.71 40.33 -6.17
CA LEU A 471 45.53 40.80 -6.90
C LEU A 471 44.70 39.61 -7.35
N LYS A 472 43.39 39.63 -7.07
CA LYS A 472 42.42 38.59 -7.53
C LYS A 472 41.23 39.24 -8.20
N ILE A 473 40.82 38.70 -9.33
CA ILE A 473 39.52 39.00 -9.93
C ILE A 473 38.53 37.95 -9.41
N SER A 474 37.40 38.41 -8.86
CA SER A 474 36.33 37.56 -8.34
C SER A 474 34.97 38.15 -8.69
N TYR A 475 33.92 37.37 -8.59
CA TYR A 475 32.53 37.76 -8.89
C TYR A 475 31.67 37.83 -7.61
N ASN A 476 30.76 38.77 -7.56
CA ASN A 476 29.78 38.94 -6.51
C ASN A 476 28.46 39.39 -7.10
N ASN A 477 27.33 38.73 -6.72
CA ASN A 477 25.99 39.04 -7.24
C ASN A 477 25.52 40.50 -7.04
N VAL A 478 26.14 41.28 -6.13
CA VAL A 478 25.79 42.69 -5.86
C VAL A 478 26.60 43.70 -6.70
N PHE A 479 27.87 43.39 -6.97
CA PHE A 479 28.81 44.31 -7.62
C PHE A 479 29.39 43.80 -8.93
N GLY A 480 29.06 42.53 -9.33
CA GLY A 480 29.62 41.90 -10.53
C GLY A 480 31.08 41.46 -10.36
N TYR A 481 31.86 41.50 -11.44
CA TYR A 481 33.29 41.21 -11.40
C TYR A 481 34.04 42.38 -10.76
N TYR A 482 34.94 42.06 -9.82
CA TYR A 482 35.75 43.05 -9.11
C TYR A 482 37.17 42.55 -8.92
N ILE A 483 38.10 43.50 -8.82
CA ILE A 483 39.49 43.32 -8.46
C ILE A 483 39.58 43.48 -6.94
N GLU A 484 40.03 42.44 -6.24
CA GLU A 484 40.27 42.47 -4.79
C GLU A 484 41.75 42.72 -4.52
N VAL A 485 42.05 43.79 -3.78
CA VAL A 485 43.38 44.19 -3.37
C VAL A 485 43.45 44.20 -1.86
N ARG A 486 44.47 43.55 -1.27
CA ARG A 486 44.70 43.58 0.17
C ARG A 486 45.11 44.98 0.65
N ASN A 487 44.70 45.36 1.84
CA ASN A 487 44.99 46.70 2.40
C ASN A 487 46.49 47.04 2.44
N ALA A 488 47.40 46.06 2.49
CA ALA A 488 48.86 46.23 2.43
C ALA A 488 49.34 46.82 1.09
N HIS A 489 48.54 46.79 0.03
CA HIS A 489 48.92 47.24 -1.30
C HIS A 489 47.99 48.35 -1.85
N LYS A 490 47.11 48.93 -1.04
CA LYS A 490 46.14 49.95 -1.46
C LYS A 490 46.76 51.20 -2.08
N ASP A 491 48.00 51.57 -1.65
CA ASP A 491 48.70 52.76 -2.17
C ASP A 491 49.27 52.57 -3.59
N LYS A 492 49.25 51.31 -4.11
CA LYS A 492 49.67 50.95 -5.46
C LYS A 492 48.51 50.90 -6.45
N VAL A 493 47.30 51.13 -6.00
CA VAL A 493 46.11 51.11 -6.84
C VAL A 493 46.04 52.31 -7.77
N PRO A 494 45.86 52.15 -9.08
CA PRO A 494 45.74 53.26 -10.01
C PRO A 494 44.50 54.13 -9.73
N GLN A 495 44.60 55.44 -9.92
CA GLN A 495 43.47 56.35 -9.75
C GLN A 495 42.31 56.13 -10.72
N THR A 496 42.55 55.43 -11.80
CA THR A 496 41.53 55.00 -12.78
C THR A 496 40.60 53.90 -12.30
N TRP A 497 40.94 53.19 -11.19
CA TRP A 497 40.12 52.17 -10.64
C TRP A 497 39.06 52.75 -9.70
N ILE A 498 37.81 52.37 -9.93
CA ILE A 498 36.65 52.82 -9.12
C ILE A 498 36.47 51.90 -7.91
N ARG A 499 36.65 52.43 -6.70
CA ARG A 499 36.42 51.68 -5.46
C ARG A 499 34.93 51.45 -5.23
N LYS A 500 34.53 50.22 -5.05
CA LYS A 500 33.13 49.82 -4.81
C LYS A 500 32.86 49.37 -3.38
N GLN A 501 33.83 48.75 -2.71
CA GLN A 501 33.62 48.21 -1.36
C GLN A 501 34.95 48.19 -0.58
N THR A 502 34.90 48.58 0.70
CA THR A 502 35.99 48.42 1.66
C THR A 502 35.63 47.31 2.64
N LEU A 503 36.51 46.31 2.74
CA LEU A 503 36.44 45.23 3.69
C LEU A 503 37.48 45.41 4.78
N ALA A 504 37.41 44.61 5.87
CA ALA A 504 38.36 44.68 6.98
C ALA A 504 39.82 44.47 6.53
N ASN A 505 40.06 43.57 5.54
CA ASN A 505 41.43 43.18 5.11
C ASN A 505 41.74 43.46 3.63
N ALA A 506 40.79 43.98 2.85
CA ALA A 506 40.91 44.22 1.41
C ALA A 506 39.98 45.33 0.94
N GLU A 507 40.26 45.92 -0.23
CA GLU A 507 39.35 46.80 -0.95
C GLU A 507 39.02 46.18 -2.33
N ARG A 508 37.80 46.47 -2.81
CA ARG A 508 37.28 45.96 -4.09
C ARG A 508 37.13 47.11 -5.08
N TYR A 509 37.65 46.91 -6.27
CA TYR A 509 37.70 47.89 -7.33
C TYR A 509 37.10 47.34 -8.62
N ILE A 510 36.61 48.22 -9.47
CA ILE A 510 36.11 47.95 -10.81
C ILE A 510 36.89 48.82 -11.82
N THR A 511 37.20 48.26 -13.00
CA THR A 511 37.70 49.02 -14.16
C THR A 511 36.60 49.09 -15.21
N GLU A 512 36.66 50.04 -16.12
CA GLU A 512 35.70 50.19 -17.22
C GLU A 512 35.78 48.98 -18.18
N GLU A 513 36.97 48.53 -18.48
CA GLU A 513 37.22 47.29 -19.26
C GLU A 513 36.60 46.03 -18.59
N LEU A 514 36.72 45.92 -17.27
CA LEU A 514 36.15 44.81 -16.55
C LEU A 514 34.61 44.82 -16.60
N LYS A 515 34.00 46.01 -16.58
CA LYS A 515 32.57 46.18 -16.68
C LYS A 515 32.02 45.86 -18.08
N GLU A 516 32.70 46.35 -19.15
CA GLU A 516 32.29 45.97 -20.51
C GLU A 516 32.35 44.48 -20.76
N TYR A 517 33.37 43.82 -20.19
CA TYR A 517 33.53 42.38 -20.32
C TYR A 517 32.49 41.61 -19.53
N GLU A 518 32.15 42.12 -18.35
CA GLU A 518 31.06 41.60 -17.54
C GLU A 518 29.73 41.59 -18.30
N GLU A 519 29.38 42.70 -18.94
CA GLU A 519 28.16 42.81 -19.73
C GLU A 519 28.13 41.80 -20.89
N LYS A 520 29.29 41.54 -21.53
CA LYS A 520 29.41 40.54 -22.60
C LYS A 520 29.28 39.11 -22.07
N ILE A 521 29.90 38.74 -20.95
CA ILE A 521 29.86 37.40 -20.38
C ILE A 521 28.48 37.12 -19.81
N LEU A 522 27.90 38.00 -18.97
CA LEU A 522 26.57 37.81 -18.39
C LEU A 522 25.48 37.73 -19.48
N GLY A 523 25.57 38.61 -20.50
CA GLY A 523 24.67 38.57 -21.64
C GLY A 523 24.79 37.25 -22.45
N ALA A 524 25.98 36.65 -22.55
CA ALA A 524 26.17 35.36 -23.18
C ALA A 524 25.58 34.22 -22.31
N GLU A 525 25.82 34.21 -21.01
CA GLU A 525 25.26 33.21 -20.06
C GLU A 525 23.72 33.19 -20.05
N GLU A 526 23.10 34.40 -20.00
CA GLU A 526 21.64 34.50 -20.05
C GLU A 526 21.07 33.98 -21.38
N LYS A 527 21.71 34.34 -22.50
CA LYS A 527 21.28 33.84 -23.83
C LYS A 527 21.47 32.32 -23.98
N MET A 528 22.59 31.78 -23.52
CA MET A 528 22.81 30.32 -23.51
C MET A 528 21.71 29.60 -22.78
N LEU A 529 21.33 30.11 -21.60
CA LEU A 529 20.27 29.50 -20.80
C LEU A 529 18.90 29.50 -21.51
N VAL A 530 18.56 30.62 -22.16
CA VAL A 530 17.32 30.73 -22.95
C VAL A 530 17.30 29.74 -24.12
N ILE A 531 18.44 29.61 -24.84
CA ILE A 531 18.55 28.66 -25.95
C ILE A 531 18.45 27.21 -25.45
N GLU A 532 19.17 26.85 -24.38
CA GLU A 532 19.11 25.50 -23.82
C GLU A 532 17.71 25.16 -23.33
N GLN A 533 16.99 26.07 -22.66
CA GLN A 533 15.61 25.87 -22.25
C GLN A 533 14.67 25.69 -23.44
N ARG A 534 14.83 26.46 -24.52
CA ARG A 534 14.04 26.30 -25.76
C ARG A 534 14.23 24.91 -26.38
N ILE A 535 15.49 24.48 -26.56
CA ILE A 535 15.81 23.18 -27.14
C ILE A 535 15.27 22.04 -26.26
N TYR A 536 15.46 22.15 -24.94
CA TYR A 536 14.95 21.17 -23.98
C TYR A 536 13.43 21.04 -24.02
N ALA A 537 12.72 22.16 -24.07
CA ALA A 537 11.25 22.18 -24.19
C ALA A 537 10.79 21.53 -25.51
N ASP A 538 11.52 21.74 -26.62
CA ASP A 538 11.21 21.11 -27.91
C ASP A 538 11.46 19.59 -27.88
N ILE A 539 12.51 19.12 -27.19
CA ILE A 539 12.73 17.70 -26.96
C ILE A 539 11.55 17.09 -26.18
N ILE A 540 11.13 17.72 -25.07
CA ILE A 540 9.98 17.26 -24.28
C ILE A 540 8.71 17.20 -25.13
N ALA A 541 8.44 18.25 -25.91
CA ALA A 541 7.26 18.33 -26.79
C ALA A 541 7.29 17.22 -27.87
N HIS A 542 8.47 16.86 -28.38
CA HIS A 542 8.63 15.75 -29.30
C HIS A 542 8.30 14.40 -28.67
N ILE A 543 8.88 14.11 -27.49
CA ILE A 543 8.63 12.85 -26.78
C ILE A 543 7.18 12.73 -26.34
N SER A 544 6.54 13.83 -25.95
CA SER A 544 5.13 13.87 -25.51
C SER A 544 4.16 13.33 -26.56
N ARG A 545 4.49 13.38 -27.85
CA ARG A 545 3.68 12.80 -28.94
C ARG A 545 3.64 11.27 -28.91
N SER A 546 4.69 10.66 -28.34
CA SER A 546 4.88 9.19 -28.29
C SER A 546 4.62 8.57 -26.93
N LEU A 547 4.00 9.31 -25.99
CA LEU A 547 3.73 8.83 -24.62
C LEU A 547 2.90 7.53 -24.57
N ALA A 548 1.96 7.34 -25.50
CA ALA A 548 1.16 6.12 -25.56
C ALA A 548 2.00 4.89 -25.92
N VAL A 549 2.97 5.08 -26.80
CA VAL A 549 3.93 4.02 -27.22
C VAL A 549 4.84 3.70 -26.04
N LEU A 550 5.39 4.72 -25.41
CA LEU A 550 6.27 4.58 -24.24
C LEU A 550 5.62 3.82 -23.09
N LEU A 551 4.35 4.13 -22.77
CA LEU A 551 3.60 3.44 -21.70
C LEU A 551 3.26 2.00 -22.08
N ARG A 552 2.98 1.71 -23.37
CA ARG A 552 2.77 0.34 -23.85
C ARG A 552 4.04 -0.49 -23.71
N ASP A 553 5.18 0.05 -24.12
CA ASP A 553 6.47 -0.63 -24.02
C ASP A 553 6.85 -0.87 -22.55
N ALA A 554 6.60 0.12 -21.67
CA ALA A 554 6.76 -0.01 -20.22
C ALA A 554 5.93 -1.17 -19.66
N ALA A 555 4.67 -1.32 -20.09
CA ALA A 555 3.80 -2.42 -19.67
C ALA A 555 4.30 -3.78 -20.14
N VAL A 556 4.85 -3.90 -21.36
CA VAL A 556 5.45 -5.14 -21.85
C VAL A 556 6.71 -5.50 -21.04
N VAL A 557 7.59 -4.53 -20.81
CA VAL A 557 8.80 -4.74 -19.98
C VAL A 557 8.43 -5.18 -18.58
N ALA A 558 7.43 -4.54 -17.95
CA ALA A 558 6.94 -4.93 -16.62
C ALA A 558 6.43 -6.38 -16.59
N ARG A 559 5.74 -6.81 -17.68
CA ARG A 559 5.24 -8.20 -17.83
C ARG A 559 6.38 -9.19 -17.96
N VAL A 560 7.37 -8.90 -18.80
CA VAL A 560 8.57 -9.74 -18.96
C VAL A 560 9.34 -9.84 -17.65
N ASP A 561 9.50 -8.73 -16.92
CA ASP A 561 10.17 -8.69 -15.62
C ASP A 561 9.47 -9.55 -14.58
N CYS A 562 8.13 -9.53 -14.51
CA CYS A 562 7.36 -10.40 -13.62
C CYS A 562 7.55 -11.88 -13.97
N LEU A 563 7.46 -12.25 -15.25
CA LEU A 563 7.58 -13.64 -15.69
C LEU A 563 8.99 -14.19 -15.46
N GLN A 564 10.01 -13.39 -15.74
CA GLN A 564 11.41 -13.71 -15.45
C GLN A 564 11.64 -13.82 -13.91
N SER A 565 11.01 -12.94 -13.11
CA SER A 565 11.04 -13.03 -11.66
C SER A 565 10.47 -14.36 -11.14
N PHE A 566 9.36 -14.85 -11.71
CA PHE A 566 8.80 -16.16 -11.39
C PHE A 566 9.70 -17.31 -11.79
N ALA A 567 10.33 -17.26 -12.96
CA ALA A 567 11.31 -18.25 -13.39
C ALA A 567 12.50 -18.32 -12.43
N ARG A 568 13.01 -17.16 -12.04
CA ARG A 568 14.14 -17.05 -11.12
C ARG A 568 13.86 -17.68 -9.76
N ILE A 569 12.74 -17.29 -9.11
CA ILE A 569 12.40 -17.87 -7.80
C ILE A 569 12.11 -19.38 -7.91
N ALA A 570 11.54 -19.82 -9.03
CA ALA A 570 11.31 -21.25 -9.27
C ALA A 570 12.63 -22.04 -9.33
N CYS A 571 13.66 -21.54 -10.01
CA CYS A 571 14.99 -22.12 -10.02
C CYS A 571 15.66 -22.07 -8.63
N GLU A 572 15.64 -20.90 -7.95
CA GLU A 572 16.24 -20.71 -6.62
C GLU A 572 15.64 -21.64 -5.56
N ARG A 573 14.32 -21.92 -5.63
CA ARG A 573 13.55 -22.65 -4.60
C ARG A 573 13.01 -24.01 -5.06
N ARG A 574 13.35 -24.46 -6.26
CA ARG A 574 12.89 -25.72 -6.84
C ARG A 574 11.36 -25.81 -6.84
N TYR A 575 10.70 -24.78 -7.37
CA TYR A 575 9.27 -24.79 -7.59
C TYR A 575 8.93 -25.54 -8.88
N VAL A 576 7.73 -26.11 -8.94
CA VAL A 576 7.28 -26.91 -10.07
C VAL A 576 6.13 -26.23 -10.80
N ARG A 577 5.99 -26.53 -12.07
CA ARG A 577 4.86 -26.07 -12.86
C ARG A 577 3.56 -26.69 -12.34
N PRO A 578 2.54 -25.90 -11.96
CA PRO A 578 1.21 -26.43 -11.64
C PRO A 578 0.45 -26.76 -12.92
N VAL A 579 -0.48 -27.71 -12.84
CA VAL A 579 -1.49 -27.98 -13.86
C VAL A 579 -2.77 -27.27 -13.43
N LEU A 580 -3.27 -26.35 -14.26
CA LEU A 580 -4.54 -25.65 -14.03
C LEU A 580 -5.56 -26.03 -15.10
N ASP A 581 -6.79 -26.31 -14.66
CA ASP A 581 -7.93 -26.58 -15.52
C ASP A 581 -9.23 -25.98 -14.94
N ASP A 582 -10.32 -26.11 -15.69
CA ASP A 582 -11.65 -25.64 -15.27
C ASP A 582 -12.35 -26.65 -14.33
N GLY A 583 -11.66 -27.66 -13.86
CA GLY A 583 -12.13 -28.62 -12.87
C GLY A 583 -12.38 -27.99 -11.50
N LYS A 584 -12.65 -28.84 -10.50
CA LYS A 584 -12.88 -28.43 -9.11
C LYS A 584 -11.93 -29.10 -8.11
N ARG A 585 -11.04 -29.95 -8.63
CA ARG A 585 -10.09 -30.70 -7.81
C ARG A 585 -8.89 -29.83 -7.45
N ILE A 586 -8.45 -29.94 -6.23
CA ILE A 586 -7.19 -29.37 -5.71
C ILE A 586 -6.38 -30.56 -5.18
N ASP A 587 -5.28 -30.90 -5.85
CA ASP A 587 -4.38 -32.01 -5.49
C ASP A 587 -2.94 -31.46 -5.43
N ILE A 588 -2.47 -31.16 -4.25
CA ILE A 588 -1.13 -30.65 -3.97
C ILE A 588 -0.34 -31.73 -3.28
N ARG A 589 0.76 -32.18 -3.89
CA ARG A 589 1.66 -33.19 -3.33
C ARG A 589 2.94 -32.59 -2.83
N GLN A 590 3.28 -32.88 -1.59
CA GLN A 590 4.47 -32.39 -0.91
C GLN A 590 4.57 -30.85 -1.00
N GLY A 591 3.46 -30.17 -0.70
CA GLY A 591 3.41 -28.71 -0.66
C GLY A 591 4.28 -28.16 0.48
N ARG A 592 4.91 -27.02 0.23
CA ARG A 592 5.74 -26.27 1.19
C ARG A 592 5.21 -24.84 1.33
N HIS A 593 5.47 -24.20 2.47
CA HIS A 593 5.04 -22.84 2.71
C HIS A 593 6.09 -21.85 2.16
N PRO A 594 5.80 -21.05 1.13
CA PRO A 594 6.81 -20.22 0.42
C PRO A 594 7.52 -19.22 1.34
N VAL A 595 6.83 -18.66 2.32
CA VAL A 595 7.41 -17.68 3.25
C VAL A 595 8.19 -18.37 4.35
N ILE A 596 7.60 -19.40 5.01
CA ILE A 596 8.25 -20.05 6.15
C ILE A 596 9.53 -20.76 5.70
N GLU A 597 9.53 -21.50 4.58
CA GLU A 597 10.73 -22.17 4.07
C GLU A 597 11.89 -21.21 3.78
N THR A 598 11.58 -19.97 3.46
CA THR A 598 12.58 -18.92 3.19
C THR A 598 13.17 -18.33 4.47
N LEU A 599 12.41 -18.33 5.56
CA LEU A 599 12.79 -17.75 6.85
C LEU A 599 13.41 -18.79 7.80
N MET A 600 13.41 -20.07 7.43
CA MET A 600 14.00 -21.14 8.26
C MET A 600 15.52 -20.98 8.36
N PRO A 601 16.11 -21.33 9.52
CA PRO A 601 17.54 -21.36 9.67
C PRO A 601 18.24 -22.29 8.66
N VAL A 602 19.47 -21.95 8.32
CA VAL A 602 20.29 -22.79 7.41
C VAL A 602 20.48 -24.18 8.03
N GLY A 603 20.09 -25.21 7.28
CA GLY A 603 20.18 -26.61 7.70
C GLY A 603 18.88 -27.20 8.24
N GLU A 604 17.83 -26.41 8.41
CA GLU A 604 16.50 -26.90 8.70
C GLU A 604 15.65 -26.94 7.41
N GLU A 605 14.93 -28.04 7.21
CA GLU A 605 14.05 -28.20 6.05
C GLU A 605 12.58 -28.11 6.47
N TYR A 606 11.77 -27.49 5.63
CA TYR A 606 10.31 -27.46 5.81
C TYR A 606 9.72 -28.84 5.53
N ILE A 607 8.87 -29.33 6.44
CA ILE A 607 8.20 -30.64 6.28
C ILE A 607 7.03 -30.50 5.30
N PRO A 608 7.13 -31.10 4.09
CA PRO A 608 6.11 -30.97 3.07
C PRO A 608 4.89 -31.82 3.38
N ASN A 609 3.70 -31.34 2.99
CA ASN A 609 2.43 -32.01 3.22
C ASN A 609 1.58 -32.11 1.95
N ASP A 610 0.74 -33.15 1.90
CA ASP A 610 -0.21 -33.41 0.83
C ASP A 610 -1.57 -32.82 1.19
N VAL A 611 -2.25 -32.17 0.22
CA VAL A 611 -3.61 -31.70 0.33
C VAL A 611 -4.41 -32.15 -0.87
N LEU A 612 -5.49 -32.90 -0.63
CA LEU A 612 -6.44 -33.29 -1.65
C LEU A 612 -7.83 -32.80 -1.26
N LEU A 613 -8.47 -32.05 -2.15
CA LEU A 613 -9.85 -31.58 -2.01
C LEU A 613 -10.59 -31.76 -3.34
N ASP A 614 -11.80 -32.22 -3.28
CA ASP A 614 -12.69 -32.32 -4.43
C ASP A 614 -14.16 -32.08 -4.02
N ASP A 615 -15.09 -32.11 -4.96
CA ASP A 615 -16.51 -31.88 -4.69
C ASP A 615 -17.30 -33.21 -4.52
N LYS A 616 -16.63 -34.38 -4.60
CA LYS A 616 -17.26 -35.70 -4.61
C LYS A 616 -16.99 -36.50 -3.35
N GLU A 617 -15.71 -36.66 -3.02
CA GLU A 617 -15.29 -37.59 -1.94
C GLU A 617 -14.70 -36.85 -0.73
N GLN A 618 -13.97 -35.75 -0.97
CA GLN A 618 -13.27 -35.03 0.07
C GLN A 618 -13.41 -33.51 -0.11
N GLN A 619 -14.60 -33.00 0.20
CA GLN A 619 -14.88 -31.54 0.17
C GLN A 619 -14.25 -30.81 1.35
N ILE A 620 -14.32 -31.43 2.54
CA ILE A 620 -13.86 -30.81 3.79
C ILE A 620 -12.79 -31.71 4.41
N MET A 621 -11.62 -31.16 4.65
CA MET A 621 -10.54 -31.79 5.38
C MET A 621 -10.55 -31.23 6.82
N MET A 622 -11.00 -32.05 7.77
CA MET A 622 -10.98 -31.74 9.19
C MET A 622 -9.60 -32.07 9.73
N ILE A 623 -8.91 -31.09 10.31
CA ILE A 623 -7.53 -31.26 10.76
C ILE A 623 -7.47 -31.03 12.27
N THR A 624 -7.19 -32.10 13.02
CA THR A 624 -6.97 -32.03 14.47
C THR A 624 -5.49 -32.07 14.78
N GLY A 625 -5.07 -31.34 15.80
CA GLY A 625 -3.66 -31.31 16.23
C GLY A 625 -3.42 -30.35 17.36
N PRO A 626 -2.29 -30.53 18.09
CA PRO A 626 -1.92 -29.61 19.16
C PRO A 626 -1.52 -28.23 18.62
N ASN A 627 -1.66 -27.20 19.45
CA ASN A 627 -1.07 -25.90 19.16
C ASN A 627 0.43 -26.09 18.90
N MET A 628 1.02 -25.33 17.97
CA MET A 628 2.39 -25.45 17.49
C MET A 628 2.68 -26.63 16.53
N SER A 629 1.70 -27.44 16.18
CA SER A 629 1.88 -28.53 15.21
C SER A 629 2.04 -28.07 13.77
N GLY A 630 1.72 -26.79 13.48
CA GLY A 630 1.83 -26.20 12.15
C GLY A 630 0.55 -26.26 11.32
N THR A 631 -0.62 -26.50 11.92
CA THR A 631 -1.93 -26.52 11.25
C THR A 631 -2.22 -25.22 10.52
N SER A 632 -2.07 -24.07 11.20
CA SER A 632 -2.25 -22.73 10.60
C SER A 632 -1.29 -22.49 9.42
N ALA A 633 -0.05 -22.98 9.49
CA ALA A 633 0.93 -22.89 8.41
C ALA A 633 0.48 -23.72 7.18
N LEU A 634 -0.09 -24.92 7.40
CA LEU A 634 -0.62 -25.76 6.34
C LEU A 634 -1.81 -25.10 5.61
N LEU A 635 -2.72 -24.47 6.36
CA LEU A 635 -3.83 -23.74 5.78
C LEU A 635 -3.33 -22.60 4.89
N ARG A 636 -2.46 -21.72 5.43
CA ARG A 636 -1.86 -20.61 4.69
C ARG A 636 -1.07 -21.10 3.46
N GLN A 637 -0.26 -22.16 3.62
CA GLN A 637 0.47 -22.79 2.52
C GLN A 637 -0.44 -23.12 1.34
N THR A 638 -1.58 -23.76 1.62
CA THR A 638 -2.53 -24.19 0.58
C THR A 638 -3.09 -22.99 -0.18
N ALA A 639 -3.51 -21.93 0.53
CA ALA A 639 -3.99 -20.70 -0.11
C ALA A 639 -2.90 -20.02 -0.94
N LEU A 640 -1.68 -19.93 -0.43
CA LEU A 640 -0.56 -19.29 -1.14
C LEU A 640 -0.15 -20.06 -2.40
N ILE A 641 -0.17 -21.41 -2.36
CA ILE A 641 0.10 -22.24 -3.53
C ILE A 641 -0.97 -22.01 -4.62
N ILE A 642 -2.25 -21.95 -4.24
CA ILE A 642 -3.35 -21.67 -5.18
C ILE A 642 -3.20 -20.25 -5.76
N LEU A 643 -2.91 -19.26 -4.91
CA LEU A 643 -2.68 -17.87 -5.33
C LEU A 643 -1.53 -17.78 -6.35
N MET A 644 -0.38 -18.42 -6.06
CA MET A 644 0.77 -18.47 -6.96
C MET A 644 0.42 -19.12 -8.29
N ALA A 645 -0.28 -20.24 -8.28
CA ALA A 645 -0.71 -20.93 -9.49
C ALA A 645 -1.59 -20.03 -10.37
N GLN A 646 -2.57 -19.31 -9.78
CA GLN A 646 -3.47 -18.43 -10.52
C GLN A 646 -2.84 -17.08 -10.91
N MET A 647 -1.69 -16.72 -10.36
CA MET A 647 -0.86 -15.63 -10.88
C MET A 647 -0.07 -16.03 -12.13
N GLY A 648 0.05 -17.32 -12.42
CA GLY A 648 0.90 -17.89 -13.47
C GLY A 648 2.35 -18.12 -13.00
N SER A 649 2.54 -18.34 -11.70
CA SER A 649 3.85 -18.70 -11.12
C SER A 649 3.97 -20.20 -10.90
N PHE A 650 5.18 -20.74 -10.94
CA PHE A 650 5.49 -22.07 -10.42
C PHE A 650 5.31 -22.08 -8.90
N VAL A 651 5.05 -23.29 -8.33
CA VAL A 651 4.60 -23.45 -6.95
C VAL A 651 5.54 -24.33 -6.12
N PRO A 652 5.66 -24.06 -4.80
CA PRO A 652 6.47 -24.87 -3.87
C PRO A 652 5.82 -26.21 -3.54
N ALA A 653 5.87 -27.15 -4.48
CA ALA A 653 5.33 -28.50 -4.33
C ALA A 653 6.16 -29.52 -5.13
N LYS A 654 5.89 -30.82 -4.96
CA LYS A 654 6.40 -31.84 -5.88
C LYS A 654 5.54 -31.95 -7.15
N SER A 655 4.24 -31.78 -7.00
CA SER A 655 3.27 -31.62 -8.08
C SER A 655 2.02 -30.92 -7.55
N ALA A 656 1.34 -30.17 -8.40
CA ALA A 656 0.09 -29.50 -8.07
C ALA A 656 -0.85 -29.57 -9.27
N HIS A 657 -2.08 -30.03 -9.05
CA HIS A 657 -3.17 -29.99 -10.00
C HIS A 657 -4.32 -29.22 -9.36
N ILE A 658 -4.66 -28.06 -9.91
CA ILE A 658 -5.55 -27.09 -9.29
C ILE A 658 -6.64 -26.71 -10.28
N GLY A 659 -7.88 -27.10 -9.97
CA GLY A 659 -9.06 -26.52 -10.62
C GLY A 659 -9.20 -25.05 -10.21
N VAL A 660 -9.51 -24.18 -11.17
CA VAL A 660 -9.60 -22.74 -10.96
C VAL A 660 -10.51 -22.38 -9.79
N VAL A 661 -9.99 -21.60 -8.86
CA VAL A 661 -10.69 -21.09 -7.68
C VAL A 661 -11.17 -19.67 -7.96
N ASP A 662 -12.40 -19.38 -7.61
CA ASP A 662 -12.99 -18.04 -7.80
C ASP A 662 -12.91 -17.14 -6.55
N LYS A 663 -12.84 -17.76 -5.36
CA LYS A 663 -12.77 -17.05 -4.08
C LYS A 663 -11.87 -17.77 -3.09
N ILE A 664 -11.02 -17.03 -2.41
CA ILE A 664 -10.17 -17.52 -1.32
C ILE A 664 -10.60 -16.81 -0.04
N PHE A 665 -11.07 -17.58 0.94
CA PHE A 665 -11.47 -17.10 2.24
C PHE A 665 -10.62 -17.71 3.33
N THR A 666 -10.16 -16.88 4.25
CA THR A 666 -9.37 -17.34 5.38
C THR A 666 -9.88 -16.75 6.69
N ARG A 667 -10.01 -17.60 7.69
CA ARG A 667 -10.14 -17.21 9.09
C ARG A 667 -9.03 -17.94 9.84
N VAL A 668 -7.86 -17.31 9.95
CA VAL A 668 -6.64 -17.92 10.53
C VAL A 668 -6.03 -16.95 11.54
N GLY A 669 -5.86 -17.42 12.79
CA GLY A 669 -5.27 -16.65 13.88
C GLY A 669 -6.24 -15.69 14.58
N ALA A 670 -5.98 -15.40 15.87
CA ALA A 670 -6.69 -14.38 16.63
C ALA A 670 -6.08 -13.00 16.32
N SER A 671 -6.84 -12.12 15.70
CA SER A 671 -6.42 -10.72 15.54
C SER A 671 -7.15 -9.90 16.61
N ASP A 672 -6.42 -9.49 17.63
CA ASP A 672 -6.92 -8.51 18.60
C ASP A 672 -6.99 -7.13 17.94
N ASN A 673 -8.20 -6.69 17.63
CA ASN A 673 -8.44 -5.33 17.14
C ASN A 673 -8.75 -4.40 18.31
N ILE A 674 -7.78 -4.24 19.22
CA ILE A 674 -7.89 -3.42 20.43
C ILE A 674 -8.32 -1.98 20.11
N SER A 675 -7.98 -1.49 18.88
CA SER A 675 -8.26 -0.12 18.48
C SER A 675 -9.74 0.20 18.18
N GLN A 676 -10.61 -0.83 18.06
CA GLN A 676 -12.05 -0.66 17.80
C GLN A 676 -12.94 -1.07 18.97
N GLY A 677 -12.36 -1.62 20.06
CA GLY A 677 -13.13 -2.04 21.24
C GLY A 677 -14.06 -3.22 20.99
N GLU A 678 -13.91 -3.93 19.83
CA GLU A 678 -14.71 -5.10 19.50
C GLU A 678 -14.16 -6.34 20.21
N SER A 679 -15.05 -7.19 20.70
CA SER A 679 -14.68 -8.49 21.24
C SER A 679 -14.06 -9.36 20.15
N THR A 680 -12.94 -10.05 20.44
CA THR A 680 -12.29 -11.01 19.53
C THR A 680 -13.27 -12.02 18.96
N PHE A 681 -14.26 -12.48 19.77
CA PHE A 681 -15.30 -13.37 19.32
C PHE A 681 -16.27 -12.71 18.32
N MET A 682 -16.63 -11.44 18.52
CA MET A 682 -17.47 -10.72 17.55
C MET A 682 -16.78 -10.55 16.21
N VAL A 683 -15.50 -10.22 16.19
CA VAL A 683 -14.69 -10.15 14.95
C VAL A 683 -14.67 -11.52 14.26
N GLU A 684 -14.46 -12.60 15.01
CA GLU A 684 -14.50 -13.98 14.48
C GLU A 684 -15.85 -14.29 13.83
N MET A 685 -16.96 -13.93 14.48
CA MET A 685 -18.30 -14.16 13.94
C MET A 685 -18.59 -13.31 12.70
N LEU A 686 -18.13 -12.07 12.65
CA LEU A 686 -18.26 -11.22 11.47
C LEU A 686 -17.45 -11.76 10.26
N GLU A 687 -16.22 -12.21 10.48
CA GLU A 687 -15.42 -12.87 9.46
C GLU A 687 -16.09 -14.16 8.96
N SER A 688 -16.56 -15.00 9.87
CA SER A 688 -17.27 -16.24 9.55
C SER A 688 -18.58 -15.99 8.78
N ALA A 689 -19.36 -14.97 9.18
CA ALA A 689 -20.58 -14.58 8.49
C ALA A 689 -20.27 -14.06 7.06
N SER A 690 -19.21 -13.25 6.91
CA SER A 690 -18.76 -12.81 5.59
C SER A 690 -18.41 -13.98 4.68
N ILE A 691 -17.73 -15.00 5.19
CA ILE A 691 -17.38 -16.20 4.45
C ILE A 691 -18.65 -16.94 4.02
N LEU A 692 -19.49 -17.34 4.98
CA LEU A 692 -20.64 -18.20 4.72
C LEU A 692 -21.69 -17.58 3.78
N ASN A 693 -21.83 -16.26 3.80
CA ASN A 693 -22.73 -15.53 2.90
C ASN A 693 -22.19 -15.33 1.48
N ASN A 694 -20.89 -15.58 1.24
CA ASN A 694 -20.26 -15.32 -0.06
C ASN A 694 -19.61 -16.53 -0.71
N ILE A 695 -19.78 -17.74 -0.17
CA ILE A 695 -19.23 -18.99 -0.78
C ILE A 695 -19.82 -19.26 -2.16
N SER A 696 -19.03 -19.96 -2.98
CA SER A 696 -19.42 -20.55 -4.27
C SER A 696 -18.98 -22.02 -4.35
N ASP A 697 -19.30 -22.68 -5.41
CA ASP A 697 -18.87 -24.06 -5.68
C ASP A 697 -17.37 -24.19 -6.03
N ARG A 698 -16.71 -23.05 -6.36
CA ARG A 698 -15.28 -22.96 -6.66
C ARG A 698 -14.47 -22.30 -5.54
N SER A 699 -15.13 -21.90 -4.44
CA SER A 699 -14.43 -21.27 -3.32
C SER A 699 -13.55 -22.26 -2.58
N ILE A 700 -12.42 -21.73 -2.05
CA ILE A 700 -11.65 -22.39 -1.01
C ILE A 700 -11.81 -21.63 0.30
N VAL A 701 -12.09 -22.36 1.38
CA VAL A 701 -12.33 -21.82 2.72
C VAL A 701 -11.34 -22.42 3.70
N LEU A 702 -10.63 -21.59 4.44
CA LEU A 702 -9.63 -21.97 5.42
C LEU A 702 -10.05 -21.46 6.80
N LEU A 703 -10.45 -22.38 7.66
CA LEU A 703 -10.95 -22.07 9.00
C LEU A 703 -9.99 -22.64 10.05
N ASP A 704 -9.52 -21.77 10.95
CA ASP A 704 -8.59 -22.14 12.01
C ASP A 704 -9.18 -21.78 13.37
N GLU A 705 -9.37 -22.80 14.20
CA GLU A 705 -9.75 -22.65 15.60
C GLU A 705 -11.03 -21.85 15.86
N ILE A 706 -12.05 -22.09 15.07
CA ILE A 706 -13.35 -21.42 15.23
C ILE A 706 -13.99 -21.80 16.57
N GLY A 707 -14.57 -20.81 17.28
CA GLY A 707 -15.30 -20.99 18.52
C GLY A 707 -14.46 -20.83 19.79
N ARG A 708 -13.18 -20.43 19.70
CA ARG A 708 -12.32 -20.26 20.88
C ARG A 708 -12.69 -19.08 21.77
N GLY A 709 -13.36 -18.06 21.24
CA GLY A 709 -13.69 -16.82 21.93
C GLY A 709 -14.91 -16.90 22.85
N THR A 710 -15.54 -18.08 23.00
CA THR A 710 -16.75 -18.30 23.79
C THR A 710 -16.67 -19.56 24.66
N SER A 711 -17.79 -20.00 25.28
CA SER A 711 -17.81 -21.23 26.04
C SER A 711 -17.56 -22.45 25.14
N THR A 712 -16.94 -23.51 25.67
CA THR A 712 -16.56 -24.70 24.90
C THR A 712 -17.74 -25.28 24.13
N TYR A 713 -18.93 -25.44 24.80
CA TYR A 713 -20.10 -26.01 24.13
C TYR A 713 -20.68 -25.12 23.03
N ASP A 714 -20.72 -23.79 23.26
CA ASP A 714 -21.14 -22.84 22.22
C ASP A 714 -20.18 -22.88 21.03
N GLY A 715 -18.84 -22.91 21.29
CA GLY A 715 -17.81 -22.98 20.28
C GLY A 715 -17.92 -24.24 19.44
N ILE A 716 -18.07 -25.43 20.05
CA ILE A 716 -18.28 -26.71 19.35
C ILE A 716 -19.56 -26.65 18.53
N SER A 717 -20.67 -26.15 19.10
CA SER A 717 -21.97 -26.10 18.41
C SER A 717 -21.91 -25.22 17.16
N ILE A 718 -21.24 -24.05 17.24
CA ILE A 718 -21.04 -23.15 16.10
C ILE A 718 -20.16 -23.81 15.04
N ALA A 719 -19.02 -24.38 15.43
CA ALA A 719 -18.09 -25.04 14.51
C ALA A 719 -18.75 -26.22 13.78
N TRP A 720 -19.50 -27.04 14.52
CA TRP A 720 -20.29 -28.15 13.98
C TRP A 720 -21.31 -27.67 12.93
N ALA A 721 -22.14 -26.70 13.31
CA ALA A 721 -23.16 -26.16 12.41
C ALA A 721 -22.55 -25.54 11.14
N MET A 722 -21.38 -24.89 11.24
CA MET A 722 -20.67 -24.34 10.08
C MET A 722 -20.20 -25.44 9.12
N VAL A 723 -19.66 -26.55 9.62
CA VAL A 723 -19.25 -27.68 8.80
C VAL A 723 -20.45 -28.34 8.12
N GLU A 724 -21.56 -28.53 8.84
CA GLU A 724 -22.81 -29.04 8.26
C GLU A 724 -23.35 -28.12 7.16
N TYR A 725 -23.30 -26.78 7.40
CA TYR A 725 -23.74 -25.80 6.41
C TYR A 725 -22.88 -25.86 5.14
N LEU A 726 -21.56 -25.86 5.26
CA LEU A 726 -20.64 -25.97 4.13
C LEU A 726 -20.81 -27.28 3.35
N HIS A 727 -21.01 -28.40 4.07
CA HIS A 727 -21.23 -29.69 3.46
C HIS A 727 -22.58 -29.84 2.76
N ASN A 728 -23.67 -29.34 3.38
CA ASN A 728 -25.04 -29.53 2.91
C ASN A 728 -25.56 -28.36 2.05
N HIS A 729 -24.75 -27.35 1.76
CA HIS A 729 -25.16 -26.22 0.95
C HIS A 729 -25.70 -26.67 -0.42
N PRO A 730 -26.86 -26.19 -0.86
CA PRO A 730 -27.54 -26.76 -2.04
C PRO A 730 -26.78 -26.57 -3.36
N THR A 731 -25.97 -25.53 -3.49
CA THR A 731 -25.29 -25.15 -4.74
C THR A 731 -23.79 -24.91 -4.57
N ALA A 732 -23.31 -24.53 -3.38
CA ALA A 732 -21.93 -24.14 -3.13
C ALA A 732 -21.20 -25.18 -2.27
N HIS A 733 -20.58 -26.17 -2.93
CA HIS A 733 -19.74 -27.16 -2.25
C HIS A 733 -18.30 -26.63 -2.13
N ALA A 734 -18.10 -25.59 -1.34
CA ALA A 734 -16.80 -24.96 -1.12
C ALA A 734 -15.79 -25.97 -0.55
N LYS A 735 -14.58 -26.02 -1.14
CA LYS A 735 -13.48 -26.85 -0.63
C LYS A 735 -12.99 -26.23 0.67
N THR A 736 -12.89 -27.03 1.73
CA THR A 736 -12.64 -26.48 3.05
C THR A 736 -11.52 -27.23 3.76
N LEU A 737 -10.56 -26.47 4.30
CA LEU A 737 -9.63 -26.93 5.33
C LEU A 737 -10.08 -26.36 6.67
N PHE A 738 -10.40 -27.23 7.61
CA PHE A 738 -10.90 -26.85 8.92
C PHE A 738 -9.97 -27.37 10.01
N ALA A 739 -9.14 -26.51 10.58
CA ALA A 739 -8.28 -26.87 11.70
C ALA A 739 -9.00 -26.58 13.03
N THR A 740 -8.98 -27.54 13.94
CA THR A 740 -9.69 -27.45 15.21
C THR A 740 -9.01 -28.23 16.34
N HIS A 741 -9.28 -27.83 17.58
CA HIS A 741 -8.93 -28.60 18.77
C HIS A 741 -10.11 -29.39 19.33
N TYR A 742 -11.30 -29.24 18.75
CA TYR A 742 -12.49 -29.97 19.20
C TYR A 742 -12.46 -31.38 18.60
N HIS A 743 -12.14 -32.36 19.46
CA HIS A 743 -12.06 -33.76 19.04
C HIS A 743 -13.45 -34.36 18.69
N GLU A 744 -14.49 -33.75 19.24
CA GLU A 744 -15.88 -34.10 18.98
C GLU A 744 -16.25 -33.98 17.50
N LEU A 745 -15.62 -33.01 16.81
CA LEU A 745 -15.84 -32.82 15.37
C LEU A 745 -15.34 -33.98 14.50
N ASN A 746 -14.52 -34.89 15.04
CA ASN A 746 -14.10 -36.09 14.33
C ASN A 746 -15.29 -37.03 14.00
N GLU A 747 -16.38 -36.96 14.76
CA GLU A 747 -17.58 -37.75 14.49
C GLU A 747 -18.28 -37.37 13.19
N MET A 748 -18.03 -36.13 12.71
CA MET A 748 -18.65 -35.63 11.46
C MET A 748 -18.29 -36.45 10.22
N GLU A 749 -17.14 -37.11 10.19
CA GLU A 749 -16.79 -38.01 9.08
C GLU A 749 -17.81 -39.16 8.88
N GLN A 750 -18.43 -39.63 9.98
CA GLN A 750 -19.44 -40.68 9.93
C GLN A 750 -20.80 -40.15 9.41
N MET A 751 -21.11 -38.88 9.68
CA MET A 751 -22.40 -38.27 9.32
C MET A 751 -22.35 -37.55 7.97
N CYS A 752 -21.21 -37.00 7.60
CA CYS A 752 -21.00 -36.20 6.41
C CYS A 752 -20.02 -36.89 5.46
N PRO A 753 -20.47 -37.57 4.40
CA PRO A 753 -19.60 -38.45 3.55
C PRO A 753 -18.40 -37.73 2.93
N ARG A 754 -18.50 -36.46 2.63
CA ARG A 754 -17.43 -35.65 2.04
C ARG A 754 -16.52 -34.95 3.06
N VAL A 755 -16.72 -35.20 4.36
CA VAL A 755 -15.80 -34.80 5.43
C VAL A 755 -14.79 -35.90 5.66
N LYS A 756 -13.50 -35.53 5.77
CA LYS A 756 -12.42 -36.48 6.03
C LYS A 756 -11.51 -35.97 7.13
N ASN A 757 -11.24 -36.82 8.12
CA ASN A 757 -10.41 -36.49 9.26
C ASN A 757 -8.94 -36.69 8.99
N TYR A 758 -8.15 -35.75 9.44
CA TYR A 758 -6.69 -35.74 9.43
C TYR A 758 -6.15 -35.22 10.75
N HIS A 759 -4.95 -35.63 11.07
CA HIS A 759 -4.23 -35.08 12.21
C HIS A 759 -2.77 -34.83 11.87
N VAL A 760 -2.15 -33.88 12.62
CA VAL A 760 -0.71 -33.67 12.52
C VAL A 760 0.01 -34.63 13.46
N SER A 761 0.84 -35.50 12.89
CA SER A 761 1.50 -36.58 13.63
C SER A 761 2.52 -36.00 14.64
N VAL A 762 2.53 -36.66 15.81
CA VAL A 762 3.37 -36.32 16.96
C VAL A 762 4.05 -37.61 17.40
N LYS A 763 5.35 -37.55 17.69
CA LYS A 763 6.10 -38.66 18.22
C LYS A 763 6.48 -38.42 19.68
N GLU A 764 6.06 -39.32 20.54
CA GLU A 764 6.48 -39.34 21.94
C GLU A 764 7.82 -40.08 22.10
N LEU A 765 8.80 -39.38 22.65
CA LEU A 765 10.10 -39.93 23.00
C LEU A 765 10.32 -39.77 24.52
N GLY A 766 9.81 -40.78 25.28
CA GLY A 766 9.82 -40.75 26.74
C GLY A 766 8.99 -39.59 27.30
N ASN A 767 9.67 -38.59 27.89
CA ASN A 767 9.01 -37.38 28.46
C ASN A 767 8.96 -36.18 27.51
N GLN A 768 9.46 -36.34 26.27
CA GLN A 768 9.48 -35.29 25.26
C GLN A 768 8.56 -35.60 24.10
N ILE A 769 7.89 -34.60 23.58
CA ILE A 769 7.08 -34.66 22.38
C ILE A 769 7.84 -33.99 21.24
N VAL A 770 7.97 -34.71 20.13
CA VAL A 770 8.52 -34.19 18.88
C VAL A 770 7.37 -34.04 17.88
N PHE A 771 7.08 -32.80 17.49
CA PHE A 771 6.11 -32.52 16.45
C PHE A 771 6.72 -32.88 15.09
N LEU A 772 6.20 -33.93 14.46
CA LEU A 772 6.66 -34.37 13.14
C LEU A 772 6.16 -33.44 12.03
N ARG A 773 5.18 -32.59 12.31
CA ARG A 773 4.56 -31.64 11.36
C ARG A 773 4.06 -32.31 10.07
N LYS A 774 3.80 -33.62 10.12
CA LYS A 774 3.31 -34.41 8.99
C LYS A 774 1.83 -34.67 9.15
N LEU A 775 1.06 -34.42 8.10
CA LEU A 775 -0.36 -34.68 8.05
C LEU A 775 -0.63 -36.16 7.75
N GLU A 776 -1.43 -36.78 8.58
CA GLU A 776 -1.82 -38.21 8.46
C GLU A 776 -3.34 -38.35 8.54
N ARG A 777 -3.86 -39.38 7.89
CA ARG A 777 -5.29 -39.71 7.87
C ARG A 777 -5.77 -40.18 9.23
N GLY A 778 -6.95 -39.75 9.65
CA GLY A 778 -7.58 -40.10 10.94
C GLY A 778 -7.60 -38.92 11.91
N GLY A 779 -8.40 -39.00 12.97
CA GLY A 779 -8.44 -38.01 14.05
C GLY A 779 -7.45 -38.37 15.18
N THR A 780 -7.12 -37.41 16.04
CA THR A 780 -6.41 -37.69 17.30
C THR A 780 -7.39 -37.55 18.45
N GLU A 781 -7.30 -38.50 19.41
CA GLU A 781 -8.12 -38.52 20.61
C GLU A 781 -7.43 -37.83 21.82
N HIS A 782 -6.14 -37.49 21.70
CA HIS A 782 -5.34 -36.96 22.80
C HIS A 782 -5.04 -35.47 22.67
N SER A 783 -5.18 -34.79 23.81
CA SER A 783 -4.79 -33.37 23.96
C SER A 783 -3.33 -33.29 24.40
N PHE A 784 -2.54 -32.45 23.77
CA PHE A 784 -1.10 -32.24 24.10
C PHE A 784 -0.82 -30.92 24.80
N GLY A 785 -1.85 -30.14 25.23
CA GLY A 785 -1.69 -28.81 25.84
C GLY A 785 -0.79 -28.80 27.06
N ILE A 786 -0.87 -29.79 27.94
CA ILE A 786 -0.04 -29.89 29.16
C ILE A 786 1.41 -30.17 28.80
N HIS A 787 1.68 -30.93 27.77
CA HIS A 787 3.03 -31.18 27.27
C HIS A 787 3.66 -29.90 26.68
N VAL A 788 2.88 -29.10 25.97
CA VAL A 788 3.34 -27.80 25.49
C VAL A 788 3.63 -26.85 26.65
N ALA A 789 2.80 -26.84 27.69
CA ALA A 789 3.05 -26.04 28.90
C ALA A 789 4.37 -26.44 29.58
N ARG A 790 4.67 -27.74 29.63
CA ARG A 790 5.97 -28.27 30.12
C ARG A 790 7.15 -27.79 29.27
N MET A 791 7.04 -27.85 27.96
CA MET A 791 8.06 -27.36 27.02
C MET A 791 8.29 -25.85 27.12
N ALA A 792 7.24 -25.09 27.42
CA ALA A 792 7.30 -23.63 27.66
C ALA A 792 7.96 -23.24 28.99
N GLY A 793 8.35 -24.23 29.84
CA GLY A 793 9.00 -23.98 31.10
C GLY A 793 8.07 -23.64 32.26
N MET A 794 6.79 -24.02 32.18
CA MET A 794 5.87 -23.87 33.33
C MET A 794 6.38 -24.65 34.55
N PRO A 795 6.17 -24.14 35.80
CA PRO A 795 6.57 -24.83 37.01
C PRO A 795 6.04 -26.28 37.07
N MET A 796 6.89 -27.26 37.37
CA MET A 796 6.51 -28.69 37.35
C MET A 796 5.35 -29.02 38.28
N SER A 797 5.18 -28.30 39.38
CA SER A 797 4.03 -28.44 40.29
C SER A 797 2.71 -28.13 39.61
N VAL A 798 2.67 -27.10 38.76
CA VAL A 798 1.50 -26.74 37.97
C VAL A 798 1.22 -27.79 36.90
N VAL A 799 2.27 -28.20 36.18
CA VAL A 799 2.15 -29.22 35.11
C VAL A 799 1.65 -30.56 35.68
N SER A 800 2.21 -31.03 36.78
CA SER A 800 1.80 -32.28 37.41
C SER A 800 0.35 -32.22 37.93
N ARG A 801 -0.07 -31.05 38.48
CA ARG A 801 -1.45 -30.88 38.96
C ARG A 801 -2.44 -30.84 37.79
N ALA A 802 -2.04 -30.21 36.67
CA ALA A 802 -2.84 -30.17 35.45
C ALA A 802 -3.03 -31.58 34.86
N ASP A 803 -2.00 -32.43 34.87
CA ASP A 803 -2.10 -33.84 34.45
C ASP A 803 -3.12 -34.64 35.32
N GLU A 804 -3.08 -34.43 36.62
CA GLU A 804 -4.04 -35.08 37.52
C GLU A 804 -5.49 -34.63 37.27
N ILE A 805 -5.69 -33.33 37.06
CA ILE A 805 -7.00 -32.78 36.76
C ILE A 805 -7.52 -33.28 35.42
N LEU A 806 -6.67 -33.31 34.38
CA LEU A 806 -7.03 -33.82 33.05
C LEU A 806 -7.54 -35.27 33.13
N ARG A 807 -6.78 -36.15 33.80
CA ARG A 807 -7.17 -37.56 33.98
C ARG A 807 -8.54 -37.68 34.70
N ASN A 808 -8.78 -36.86 35.70
CA ASN A 808 -10.07 -36.87 36.41
C ASN A 808 -11.22 -36.39 35.50
N LEU A 809 -10.98 -35.37 34.66
CA LEU A 809 -11.99 -34.90 33.72
C LEU A 809 -12.28 -35.94 32.62
N GLU A 810 -11.24 -36.57 32.05
CA GLU A 810 -11.38 -37.66 31.04
C GLU A 810 -12.15 -38.88 31.62
N LEU A 811 -11.94 -39.25 32.88
CA LEU A 811 -12.68 -40.33 33.53
C LEU A 811 -14.17 -40.00 33.76
N VAL A 812 -14.49 -38.72 34.03
CA VAL A 812 -15.87 -38.26 34.24
C VAL A 812 -16.62 -38.15 32.91
N TYR A 813 -15.97 -37.76 31.84
CA TYR A 813 -16.62 -37.54 30.53
C TYR A 813 -16.57 -38.76 29.62
N GLY A 814 -15.59 -39.68 29.77
CA GLY A 814 -15.46 -40.90 28.99
C GLY A 814 -16.60 -41.94 29.18
N ASN A 815 -17.49 -41.70 30.16
CA ASN A 815 -18.65 -42.60 30.43
C ASN A 815 -20.00 -42.11 29.85
N ASN A 816 -20.00 -40.96 29.13
CA ASN A 816 -21.22 -40.42 28.50
C ASN A 816 -21.05 -40.43 26.96
N GLU A 817 -21.39 -41.54 26.31
CA GLU A 817 -21.66 -41.59 24.89
C GLU A 817 -22.78 -40.61 24.53
N ILE A 818 -22.48 -39.60 23.71
CA ILE A 818 -23.50 -38.71 23.15
C ILE A 818 -24.26 -39.53 22.06
N VAL A 819 -25.40 -40.05 22.40
CA VAL A 819 -26.28 -40.73 21.45
C VAL A 819 -26.90 -39.71 20.49
N PRO A 820 -26.68 -39.77 19.21
CA PRO A 820 -27.26 -38.79 18.28
C PRO A 820 -28.76 -39.06 18.14
N SER A 821 -29.58 -38.05 18.45
CA SER A 821 -31.03 -38.15 18.23
C SER A 821 -31.31 -38.19 16.72
N ARG A 822 -31.81 -39.33 16.29
CA ARG A 822 -32.30 -39.63 14.95
C ARG A 822 -33.30 -38.59 14.45
N SER A 823 -33.14 -38.19 13.22
CA SER A 823 -34.02 -37.33 12.41
C SER A 823 -35.49 -37.29 12.85
N LEU A 824 -35.96 -36.11 13.18
CA LEU A 824 -37.39 -35.78 13.31
C LEU A 824 -38.04 -35.80 11.92
N LYS A 825 -38.56 -36.98 11.49
CA LYS A 825 -39.65 -36.98 10.51
C LYS A 825 -40.93 -36.52 11.18
N SER A 826 -41.49 -35.43 10.66
CA SER A 826 -42.76 -34.89 11.05
C SER A 826 -43.87 -35.93 11.09
N ARG A 827 -44.43 -36.18 12.28
CA ARG A 827 -45.81 -36.66 12.43
C ARG A 827 -46.44 -35.94 13.64
N GLY A 828 -47.46 -35.18 13.35
CA GLY A 828 -48.23 -34.50 14.38
C GLY A 828 -48.96 -35.49 15.30
N LYS A 829 -48.94 -35.15 16.61
CA LYS A 829 -50.07 -35.40 17.53
C LYS A 829 -49.75 -34.86 18.94
N LYS A 830 -50.63 -33.99 19.36
CA LYS A 830 -51.18 -33.67 20.69
C LYS A 830 -50.24 -33.37 21.89
N PRO A 831 -50.62 -32.42 22.73
CA PRO A 831 -49.82 -31.91 23.82
C PRO A 831 -49.75 -32.93 24.97
N SER A 832 -48.59 -33.08 25.53
CA SER A 832 -48.31 -33.81 26.75
C SER A 832 -48.33 -32.88 27.98
N PRO A 833 -48.54 -33.44 29.17
CA PRO A 833 -49.02 -32.73 30.33
C PRO A 833 -47.99 -31.79 30.98
N SER A 834 -48.48 -30.87 31.78
CA SER A 834 -47.78 -29.75 32.38
C SER A 834 -46.62 -30.15 33.29
N VAL A 835 -45.58 -29.31 33.30
CA VAL A 835 -44.35 -29.39 34.10
C VAL A 835 -44.52 -29.59 35.62
N ARG A 836 -45.77 -29.74 36.11
CA ARG A 836 -46.05 -29.95 37.55
C ARG A 836 -46.04 -31.42 37.99
N GLU A 837 -46.19 -32.38 37.08
CA GLU A 837 -46.24 -33.81 37.44
C GLU A 837 -44.90 -34.54 37.38
N ALA A 838 -43.85 -33.93 36.76
CA ALA A 838 -42.50 -34.50 36.71
C ALA A 838 -41.66 -34.23 37.99
N ALA A 839 -42.17 -33.43 38.93
CA ALA A 839 -41.43 -33.11 40.14
C ALA A 839 -41.63 -34.15 41.28
N GLU A 840 -42.51 -35.13 41.11
CA GLU A 840 -42.80 -36.14 42.15
C GLU A 840 -42.18 -37.51 41.88
N ALA A 841 -41.57 -37.75 40.75
CA ALA A 841 -40.84 -38.99 40.45
C ALA A 841 -39.33 -38.76 40.52
N GLY A 842 -38.74 -39.10 41.65
CA GLY A 842 -37.32 -38.89 41.98
C GLY A 842 -36.30 -39.27 40.89
N ALA A 843 -36.15 -38.44 39.88
CA ALA A 843 -35.03 -38.47 38.94
C ALA A 843 -33.87 -37.64 39.54
N PRO A 844 -32.63 -38.11 39.46
CA PRO A 844 -31.50 -37.39 40.01
C PRO A 844 -31.35 -36.04 39.29
N GLN A 845 -31.32 -34.96 40.09
CA GLN A 845 -31.04 -33.63 39.60
C GLN A 845 -29.70 -33.66 38.84
N ASN A 846 -29.73 -33.27 37.57
CA ASN A 846 -28.54 -32.97 36.80
C ASN A 846 -27.78 -31.92 37.57
N MET A 847 -26.67 -32.32 38.20
CA MET A 847 -25.66 -31.38 38.71
C MET A 847 -24.97 -30.74 37.53
N GLN A 848 -25.41 -29.56 37.16
CA GLN A 848 -24.65 -28.66 36.34
C GLN A 848 -23.43 -28.22 37.17
N LEU A 849 -22.33 -28.94 37.04
CA LEU A 849 -21.03 -28.55 37.59
C LEU A 849 -20.57 -27.31 36.84
N SER A 850 -20.87 -26.15 37.39
CA SER A 850 -20.20 -24.95 37.10
C SER A 850 -18.73 -25.12 37.49
N MET A 851 -17.83 -25.12 36.48
CA MET A 851 -16.39 -25.35 36.63
C MET A 851 -15.66 -24.19 37.33
N PHE A 852 -16.39 -23.22 37.84
CA PHE A 852 -15.93 -22.07 38.66
C PHE A 852 -16.82 -21.81 39.84
N GLN A 853 -16.98 -22.80 40.71
CA GLN A 853 -17.31 -22.57 42.09
C GLN A 853 -16.14 -23.10 42.92
N LEU A 854 -15.07 -22.37 43.03
CA LEU A 854 -14.41 -22.20 44.30
C LEU A 854 -15.42 -21.46 45.18
N ASP A 855 -16.22 -22.21 45.95
CA ASP A 855 -17.03 -21.67 47.00
C ASP A 855 -16.07 -21.07 48.02
N ASP A 856 -15.79 -19.78 47.86
CA ASP A 856 -15.16 -19.02 48.93
C ASP A 856 -16.10 -19.13 50.14
N PRO A 857 -15.64 -19.71 51.28
CA PRO A 857 -16.49 -19.93 52.46
C PRO A 857 -17.20 -18.64 52.89
N VAL A 858 -16.61 -17.49 52.62
CA VAL A 858 -17.18 -16.17 52.89
C VAL A 858 -18.39 -15.88 51.99
N LEU A 859 -18.31 -16.20 50.69
CA LEU A 859 -19.42 -16.00 49.75
C LEU A 859 -20.58 -16.95 50.01
N VAL A 860 -20.33 -18.18 50.51
CA VAL A 860 -21.35 -19.12 50.93
C VAL A 860 -22.08 -18.61 52.15
N GLN A 861 -21.35 -18.09 53.14
CA GLN A 861 -21.97 -17.48 54.35
C GLN A 861 -22.83 -16.25 54.03
N ILE A 862 -22.36 -15.39 53.12
CA ILE A 862 -23.13 -14.21 52.67
C ILE A 862 -24.41 -14.66 51.96
N ARG A 863 -24.32 -15.63 51.07
CA ARG A 863 -25.45 -16.18 50.31
C ARG A 863 -26.51 -16.76 51.26
N ASP A 864 -26.08 -17.56 52.23
CA ASP A 864 -27.00 -18.23 53.17
C ASP A 864 -27.65 -17.22 54.12
N GLN A 865 -26.95 -16.18 54.54
CA GLN A 865 -27.53 -15.08 55.32
C GLN A 865 -28.58 -14.29 54.52
N ILE A 866 -28.27 -13.98 53.24
CA ILE A 866 -29.22 -13.26 52.36
C ILE A 866 -30.45 -14.12 52.07
N LYS A 867 -30.28 -15.45 51.83
CA LYS A 867 -31.41 -16.37 51.63
C LYS A 867 -32.35 -16.47 52.83
N GLY A 868 -31.84 -16.33 54.06
CA GLY A 868 -32.61 -16.39 55.26
C GLY A 868 -33.36 -15.09 55.69
N LEU A 869 -33.20 -14.01 54.92
CA LEU A 869 -33.76 -12.71 55.18
C LEU A 869 -35.14 -12.54 54.52
N ASP A 870 -36.17 -12.36 55.29
CA ASP A 870 -37.49 -11.88 54.85
C ASP A 870 -37.49 -10.35 54.80
N ILE A 871 -37.23 -9.80 53.58
CA ILE A 871 -37.08 -8.36 53.32
C ILE A 871 -38.38 -7.58 53.73
N ASN A 872 -39.55 -8.21 53.69
CA ASN A 872 -40.84 -7.55 53.95
C ASN A 872 -41.14 -7.38 55.43
N SER A 873 -40.43 -8.12 56.32
CA SER A 873 -40.60 -8.08 57.73
C SER A 873 -39.58 -7.23 58.50
N LEU A 874 -38.54 -6.69 57.78
CA LEU A 874 -37.46 -5.93 58.42
C LEU A 874 -37.78 -4.44 58.51
N THR A 875 -37.56 -3.87 59.71
CA THR A 875 -37.55 -2.40 59.91
C THR A 875 -36.23 -1.80 59.25
N PRO A 876 -36.26 -0.51 58.91
CA PRO A 876 -35.07 0.14 58.33
C PRO A 876 -33.79 0.04 59.18
N ILE A 877 -33.93 0.02 60.53
CA ILE A 877 -32.78 -0.13 61.42
C ILE A 877 -32.22 -1.57 61.38
N GLU A 878 -33.12 -2.56 61.37
CA GLU A 878 -32.73 -3.98 61.27
C GLU A 878 -32.11 -4.31 59.97
N ALA A 879 -32.54 -3.71 58.82
CA ALA A 879 -31.93 -3.86 57.52
C ALA A 879 -30.49 -3.29 57.47
N LEU A 880 -30.26 -2.12 58.09
CA LEU A 880 -28.95 -1.52 58.25
C LEU A 880 -28.03 -2.36 59.14
N ASN A 881 -28.55 -2.94 60.23
CA ASN A 881 -27.75 -3.82 61.08
C ASN A 881 -27.36 -5.12 60.36
N LYS A 882 -28.30 -5.71 59.59
CA LYS A 882 -28.01 -6.91 58.77
C LYS A 882 -26.99 -6.62 57.65
N LEU A 883 -27.06 -5.48 56.95
CA LEU A 883 -26.08 -5.03 56.02
C LEU A 883 -24.71 -4.85 56.66
N ASN A 884 -24.65 -4.37 57.90
CA ASN A 884 -23.41 -4.20 58.64
C ASN A 884 -22.84 -5.55 59.12
N GLU A 885 -23.67 -6.53 59.46
CA GLU A 885 -23.23 -7.92 59.68
C GLU A 885 -22.63 -8.56 58.43
N ILE A 886 -23.28 -8.43 57.26
CA ILE A 886 -22.77 -8.93 55.98
C ILE A 886 -21.45 -8.25 55.62
N LYS A 887 -21.33 -6.93 55.82
CA LYS A 887 -20.10 -6.19 55.61
C LYS A 887 -18.95 -6.68 56.51
N LYS A 888 -19.19 -6.99 57.77
CA LYS A 888 -18.18 -7.56 58.67
C LYS A 888 -17.68 -8.95 58.23
N ILE A 889 -18.52 -9.74 57.57
CA ILE A 889 -18.13 -11.05 57.04
C ILE A 889 -17.15 -10.89 55.87
N THR A 890 -17.23 -9.83 55.08
CA THR A 890 -16.33 -9.54 53.98
C THR A 890 -14.94 -9.04 54.42
N GLY A 891 -14.78 -8.70 55.71
CA GLY A 891 -13.49 -8.20 56.22
C GLY A 891 -13.12 -6.76 55.80
N ILE A 892 -14.10 -5.99 55.28
CA ILE A 892 -13.93 -4.60 54.82
C ILE A 892 -14.44 -3.64 55.88
#